data_034eb7510ae55eef8854defe36731bb7
#
_entry.id   034eb7510ae55eef8854defe36731bb7
#
_cell.length_a   1.000
_cell.length_b   1.000
_cell.length_c   1.000
_cell.angle_alpha   90.00
_cell.angle_beta   90.00
_cell.angle_gamma   90.00
#
_symmetry.space_group_name_H-M   'P 1'
#
loop_
_entity.id
_entity.type
_entity.pdbx_description
1 polymer ?
#
loop_
_entity_poly.entity_id
_entity_poly.type
_entity_poly.pdbx_seq_one_letter_code
_entity_poly.pdbx_strand_id
1 'polypeptide(L)'
;MLKKILYSTCLISAVFINSLKADSVYAPAVTVTGGAEEADSLSGSGVFIGSDTIRSNNYDNIDQVLKTIPGVYSREENGFGIFPNISLRGVDPGRSQKLTIMEDGVLSQPAPYTDFSAYFNPTTGNKDGIEVLMGSSQVLYGPRTTGGVLNYLTTPIPTKRRAHLKTTYGNYLGVITQGARSTENLQYGDVRSHAYYGDTLNTNIGDFGFLFELYGRGDGGFRNFKHIKRGQSGFHKYEPMVKLSYKPNTSLDQSLEIKAQHIRMIGDVGYAGVSKNDIRNKDPWKAPGYTQMDRIWTERSGGHLKYSVDLPQYFDTKITTTAYASRFHRDWAKAAEYSTTLNDTDGGTKFHTADTDEELKLIDTGGVSGITVENKHNNRYYRVRGIELRANTSFNSDIGGKSLDHTLTYGTRWHYDSYYDFSFYDYYNLQNGIMYHTSSTLKEAASSKEYKTWGRSLYIQDSIQFNNLTVTPGFRYEKVDAKRARSGTSGLLTADVEGYSGGVGFNYVANNNLSIFGSVHQGSSFPKGSDIWTAASGSRENMDPETSFAKEIGLRYKNRDKGINTKIAIFHTDFEDLIVSSNTGAGTAVTQNAGEVESYGLELSATYDVGFNRGWSFNNPWTLTYTNSHAEFLNDAKKSDGDTIYGNAKKGNDLPFISDHQVTIGTDVIKGPYSLGVLGNWKSSQWSSGENISVKANDTRIGKIPARWVWDVKGNIKITNTVNYNFGVHNVFNNKYITTYLPLGPRPGAPLHAYFGITVDY
;
A
#
# COMPACT_ATOMS: atom_id res chain seq x y z
N MET A 1 22.78 -13.96 11.08
CA MET A 1 22.14 -13.53 9.84
C MET A 1 22.46 -12.06 9.51
N LEU A 2 22.42 -11.16 10.48
CA LEU A 2 22.87 -9.75 10.33
C LEU A 2 24.29 -9.64 9.74
N LYS A 3 25.23 -10.50 10.17
CA LYS A 3 26.59 -10.57 9.60
C LYS A 3 26.61 -10.88 8.10
N LYS A 4 25.68 -11.69 7.59
CA LYS A 4 25.66 -12.03 6.15
C LYS A 4 25.13 -10.88 5.28
N ILE A 5 24.20 -10.07 5.79
CA ILE A 5 23.70 -8.87 5.09
C ILE A 5 24.80 -7.79 5.08
N LEU A 6 25.48 -7.56 6.20
CA LEU A 6 26.62 -6.64 6.29
C LEU A 6 27.79 -7.06 5.38
N TYR A 7 28.11 -8.36 5.30
CA TYR A 7 29.20 -8.82 4.43
C TYR A 7 28.85 -8.72 2.93
N SER A 8 27.59 -8.95 2.54
CA SER A 8 27.18 -8.77 1.13
C SER A 8 27.18 -7.30 0.72
N THR A 9 26.85 -6.38 1.62
CA THR A 9 26.88 -4.93 1.37
C THR A 9 28.30 -4.35 1.38
N CYS A 10 29.17 -4.83 2.27
CA CYS A 10 30.57 -4.39 2.30
C CYS A 10 31.40 -4.85 1.09
N LEU A 11 31.10 -6.00 0.48
CA LEU A 11 31.82 -6.46 -0.72
C LEU A 11 31.51 -5.63 -1.98
N ILE A 12 30.35 -4.99 -2.05
CA ILE A 12 29.99 -4.08 -3.15
C ILE A 12 30.67 -2.72 -2.95
N SER A 13 30.93 -2.30 -1.71
CA SER A 13 31.55 -1.01 -1.38
C SER A 13 33.05 -0.92 -1.70
N ALA A 14 33.74 -2.03 -1.82
CA ALA A 14 35.22 -2.06 -1.96
C ALA A 14 35.72 -1.89 -3.41
N VAL A 15 34.84 -1.89 -4.41
CA VAL A 15 35.23 -1.92 -5.83
C VAL A 15 35.21 -0.55 -6.50
N PHE A 16 34.62 0.49 -5.90
CA PHE A 16 34.34 1.75 -6.59
C PHE A 16 34.82 3.02 -5.86
N ILE A 17 36.12 3.25 -5.80
CA ILE A 17 36.66 4.56 -5.41
C ILE A 17 37.41 5.13 -6.59
N ASN A 18 36.72 5.82 -7.48
CA ASN A 18 37.30 6.86 -8.34
C ASN A 18 36.20 7.91 -8.63
N SER A 19 36.53 9.16 -8.31
CA SER A 19 35.66 10.34 -8.30
C SER A 19 35.10 10.71 -9.68
N LEU A 20 33.77 10.84 -9.80
CA LEU A 20 33.10 11.49 -10.91
C LEU A 20 31.96 12.39 -10.41
N LYS A 21 31.88 13.61 -10.95
CA LYS A 21 30.77 14.57 -10.73
C LYS A 21 29.55 14.16 -11.50
N ALA A 22 28.37 14.19 -10.89
CA ALA A 22 27.11 13.81 -11.52
C ALA A 22 26.21 15.02 -11.77
N ASP A 23 25.82 15.23 -13.03
CA ASP A 23 24.64 16.01 -13.41
C ASP A 23 23.51 15.01 -13.72
N SER A 24 22.33 15.25 -13.16
CA SER A 24 21.23 14.26 -13.22
C SER A 24 20.27 14.55 -14.38
N VAL A 25 20.27 13.70 -15.38
CA VAL A 25 19.14 13.52 -16.30
C VAL A 25 18.80 12.03 -16.30
N TYR A 26 17.57 11.66 -15.90
CA TYR A 26 17.08 10.29 -15.94
C TYR A 26 16.26 10.04 -17.21
N ALA A 27 16.25 8.81 -17.69
CA ALA A 27 15.25 8.40 -18.66
C ALA A 27 13.84 8.54 -18.02
N PRO A 28 12.81 9.00 -18.76
CA PRO A 28 11.49 9.23 -18.19
C PRO A 28 10.89 7.94 -17.62
N ALA A 29 10.56 7.97 -16.33
CA ALA A 29 9.83 6.89 -15.68
C ALA A 29 8.40 6.81 -16.23
N VAL A 30 7.78 5.63 -16.21
CA VAL A 30 6.35 5.50 -16.52
C VAL A 30 5.54 5.97 -15.33
N THR A 31 5.06 7.16 -15.42
CA THR A 31 4.27 7.84 -14.40
C THR A 31 2.78 7.77 -14.72
N VAL A 32 1.92 7.82 -13.69
CA VAL A 32 0.47 7.98 -13.83
C VAL A 32 0.03 9.42 -13.62
N THR A 33 0.81 10.21 -12.87
CA THR A 33 0.58 11.64 -12.68
C THR A 33 1.43 12.51 -13.59
N GLY A 34 2.41 11.93 -14.28
CA GLY A 34 3.40 12.67 -15.07
C GLY A 34 4.57 13.21 -14.26
N GLY A 35 4.58 13.03 -12.93
CA GLY A 35 5.56 13.60 -12.03
C GLY A 35 5.01 14.76 -11.20
N ALA A 36 5.89 15.51 -10.53
CA ALA A 36 5.48 16.53 -9.57
C ALA A 36 4.84 17.79 -10.24
N GLU A 37 5.32 18.18 -11.43
CA GLU A 37 4.80 19.37 -12.13
C GLU A 37 3.49 19.06 -12.84
N GLU A 38 3.40 17.93 -13.50
CA GLU A 38 2.22 17.46 -14.20
C GLU A 38 1.08 17.09 -13.23
N ALA A 39 1.41 16.60 -12.03
CA ALA A 39 0.40 16.37 -10.98
C ALA A 39 -0.37 17.66 -10.62
N ASP A 40 0.26 18.83 -10.76
CA ASP A 40 -0.36 20.14 -10.54
C ASP A 40 -1.28 20.58 -11.71
N SER A 41 -1.17 19.96 -12.88
CA SER A 41 -1.99 20.28 -14.07
C SER A 41 -3.15 19.32 -14.31
N LEU A 42 -3.28 18.25 -13.52
CA LEU A 42 -4.34 17.24 -13.66
C LEU A 42 -5.74 17.88 -13.53
N SER A 43 -6.68 17.36 -14.31
CA SER A 43 -8.11 17.72 -14.23
C SER A 43 -8.82 17.05 -13.04
N GLY A 44 -8.10 16.66 -12.01
CA GLY A 44 -8.57 16.02 -10.79
C GLY A 44 -7.49 16.02 -9.72
N SER A 45 -7.77 15.38 -8.59
CA SER A 45 -6.82 15.26 -7.49
C SER A 45 -5.76 14.21 -7.78
N GLY A 46 -4.50 14.64 -7.82
CA GLY A 46 -3.32 13.77 -7.90
C GLY A 46 -2.22 14.28 -6.97
N VAL A 47 -1.37 13.36 -6.49
CA VAL A 47 -0.22 13.67 -5.64
C VAL A 47 0.97 12.83 -6.09
N PHE A 48 2.13 13.46 -6.18
CA PHE A 48 3.42 12.83 -6.38
C PHE A 48 4.31 13.05 -5.16
N ILE A 49 4.86 11.97 -4.61
CA ILE A 49 5.87 12.00 -3.54
C ILE A 49 7.18 11.48 -4.11
N GLY A 50 8.16 12.35 -4.29
CA GLY A 50 9.47 11.97 -4.84
C GLY A 50 10.40 11.33 -3.80
N SER A 51 11.48 10.75 -4.32
CA SER A 51 12.51 10.07 -3.54
C SER A 51 13.15 10.96 -2.46
N ASP A 52 13.29 12.25 -2.71
CA ASP A 52 13.87 13.19 -1.73
C ASP A 52 13.01 13.26 -0.46
N THR A 53 11.69 13.31 -0.59
CA THR A 53 10.76 13.29 0.54
C THR A 53 10.80 11.95 1.28
N ILE A 54 10.83 10.83 0.55
CA ILE A 54 10.93 9.49 1.13
C ILE A 54 12.24 9.31 1.90
N ARG A 55 13.35 9.74 1.31
CA ARG A 55 14.72 9.60 1.86
C ARG A 55 14.97 10.54 3.04
N SER A 56 14.55 11.81 2.95
CA SER A 56 14.74 12.81 4.01
C SER A 56 13.94 12.48 5.27
N ASN A 57 12.77 11.90 5.13
CA ASN A 57 11.96 11.44 6.25
C ASN A 57 12.34 10.02 6.71
N ASN A 58 13.23 9.34 5.99
CA ASN A 58 13.62 7.94 6.22
C ASN A 58 12.41 6.99 6.27
N TYR A 59 11.41 7.26 5.45
CA TYR A 59 10.21 6.45 5.36
C TYR A 59 10.48 5.14 4.61
N ASP A 60 10.17 4.02 5.24
CA ASP A 60 10.33 2.68 4.69
C ASP A 60 9.01 1.88 4.74
N ASN A 61 8.08 2.38 5.53
CA ASN A 61 6.72 1.88 5.64
C ASN A 61 5.78 2.79 4.85
N ILE A 62 4.93 2.22 3.99
CA ILE A 62 3.98 2.97 3.18
C ILE A 62 3.02 3.81 4.05
N ASP A 63 2.62 3.31 5.21
CA ASP A 63 1.74 4.03 6.13
C ASP A 63 2.36 5.36 6.60
N GLN A 64 3.70 5.43 6.70
CA GLN A 64 4.42 6.65 7.07
C GLN A 64 4.42 7.70 5.94
N VAL A 65 4.48 7.26 4.67
CA VAL A 65 4.40 8.17 3.52
C VAL A 65 2.99 8.70 3.37
N LEU A 66 2.00 7.82 3.42
CA LEU A 66 0.62 8.16 3.12
C LEU A 66 -0.02 9.10 4.14
N LYS A 67 0.47 9.15 5.39
CA LYS A 67 -0.02 10.12 6.39
C LYS A 67 0.20 11.59 6.01
N THR A 68 1.05 11.85 5.01
CA THR A 68 1.34 13.20 4.50
C THR A 68 0.46 13.61 3.31
N ILE A 69 -0.45 12.74 2.86
CA ILE A 69 -1.30 12.96 1.70
C ILE A 69 -2.74 13.14 2.18
N PRO A 70 -3.41 14.29 1.87
CA PRO A 70 -4.82 14.49 2.23
C PRO A 70 -5.71 13.49 1.48
N GLY A 71 -6.83 13.10 2.09
CA GLY A 71 -7.79 12.15 1.53
C GLY A 71 -7.34 10.68 1.57
N VAL A 72 -6.14 10.38 2.07
CA VAL A 72 -5.63 9.01 2.17
C VAL A 72 -5.80 8.47 3.59
N TYR A 73 -6.43 7.32 3.68
CA TYR A 73 -6.62 6.58 4.94
C TYR A 73 -5.76 5.33 4.92
N SER A 74 -5.00 5.14 5.98
CA SER A 74 -4.20 3.95 6.20
C SER A 74 -4.52 3.36 7.57
N ARG A 75 -4.93 2.09 7.58
CA ARG A 75 -5.14 1.28 8.76
C ARG A 75 -3.93 0.39 8.99
N GLU A 76 -3.08 0.84 9.85
CA GLU A 76 -1.86 0.14 10.24
C GLU A 76 -2.20 -1.16 10.98
N GLU A 77 -1.61 -2.29 10.58
CA GLU A 77 -1.93 -3.59 11.18
C GLU A 77 -0.78 -4.17 12.02
N ASN A 78 0.45 -4.04 11.56
CA ASN A 78 1.61 -4.67 12.22
C ASN A 78 2.71 -3.68 12.63
N GLY A 79 2.59 -2.41 12.26
CA GLY A 79 3.59 -1.38 12.50
C GLY A 79 4.77 -1.37 11.51
N PHE A 80 4.82 -2.32 10.56
CA PHE A 80 5.92 -2.46 9.59
C PHE A 80 5.50 -2.16 8.14
N GLY A 81 4.19 -1.96 7.87
CA GLY A 81 3.66 -1.75 6.52
C GLY A 81 3.65 -3.00 5.63
N ILE A 82 3.74 -4.19 6.23
CA ILE A 82 3.75 -5.47 5.48
C ILE A 82 2.38 -5.75 4.88
N PHE A 83 1.31 -5.41 5.60
CA PHE A 83 -0.08 -5.62 5.20
C PHE A 83 -0.79 -4.27 5.07
N PRO A 84 -0.65 -3.56 3.95
CA PRO A 84 -1.28 -2.27 3.79
C PRO A 84 -2.81 -2.41 3.69
N ASN A 85 -3.48 -1.54 4.43
CA ASN A 85 -4.92 -1.37 4.36
C ASN A 85 -5.17 0.10 4.04
N ILE A 86 -5.23 0.42 2.77
CA ILE A 86 -5.25 1.78 2.26
C ILE A 86 -6.59 2.03 1.57
N SER A 87 -7.17 3.18 1.82
CA SER A 87 -8.29 3.71 1.06
C SER A 87 -8.12 5.19 0.75
N LEU A 88 -8.86 5.66 -0.23
CA LEU A 88 -8.93 7.05 -0.62
C LEU A 88 -10.33 7.55 -0.34
N ARG A 89 -10.46 8.75 0.24
CA ARG A 89 -11.72 9.46 0.45
C ARG A 89 -12.80 8.64 1.19
N GLY A 90 -12.39 7.86 2.20
CA GLY A 90 -13.35 7.25 3.12
C GLY A 90 -14.04 5.96 2.64
N VAL A 91 -13.43 5.21 1.72
CA VAL A 91 -13.90 3.87 1.33
C VAL A 91 -13.27 2.81 2.24
N ASP A 92 -13.82 1.57 2.26
CA ASP A 92 -13.25 0.45 3.03
C ASP A 92 -11.75 0.25 2.76
N PRO A 93 -10.88 0.40 3.78
CA PRO A 93 -9.44 0.22 3.63
C PRO A 93 -9.01 -1.26 3.60
N GLY A 94 -9.90 -2.21 3.86
CA GLY A 94 -9.59 -3.63 4.05
C GLY A 94 -8.71 -4.22 2.95
N ARG A 95 -7.42 -4.52 3.28
CA ARG A 95 -6.42 -5.06 2.34
C ARG A 95 -6.26 -4.25 1.04
N SER A 96 -6.53 -2.94 1.09
CA SER A 96 -6.45 -2.03 -0.06
C SER A 96 -7.27 -2.51 -1.27
N GLN A 97 -8.40 -3.15 -1.03
CA GLN A 97 -9.17 -3.84 -2.08
C GLN A 97 -9.84 -2.90 -3.06
N LYS A 98 -10.03 -1.64 -2.68
CA LYS A 98 -10.66 -0.61 -3.51
C LYS A 98 -9.70 0.09 -4.47
N LEU A 99 -8.39 -0.15 -4.31
CA LEU A 99 -7.36 0.52 -5.10
C LEU A 99 -6.83 -0.34 -6.24
N THR A 100 -6.49 0.29 -7.33
CA THR A 100 -5.56 -0.27 -8.32
C THR A 100 -4.13 0.04 -7.87
N ILE A 101 -3.37 -0.99 -7.46
CA ILE A 101 -1.97 -0.84 -7.05
C ILE A 101 -1.06 -1.27 -8.18
N MET A 102 -0.13 -0.39 -8.53
CA MET A 102 0.79 -0.55 -9.65
C MET A 102 2.25 -0.34 -9.23
N GLU A 103 3.16 -0.86 -10.01
CA GLU A 103 4.59 -0.54 -9.97
C GLU A 103 5.08 -0.28 -11.40
N ASP A 104 5.65 0.89 -11.66
CA ASP A 104 6.05 1.37 -12.99
C ASP A 104 4.91 1.27 -14.04
N GLY A 105 3.66 1.52 -13.62
CA GLY A 105 2.48 1.42 -14.47
C GLY A 105 1.94 0.00 -14.70
N VAL A 106 2.56 -1.02 -14.11
CA VAL A 106 2.14 -2.43 -14.21
C VAL A 106 1.41 -2.86 -12.94
N LEU A 107 0.30 -3.60 -13.09
CA LEU A 107 -0.45 -4.14 -11.95
C LEU A 107 0.43 -4.99 -11.04
N SER A 108 0.51 -4.66 -9.75
CA SER A 108 1.45 -5.28 -8.81
C SER A 108 0.79 -6.13 -7.71
N GLN A 109 -0.53 -6.08 -7.57
CA GLN A 109 -1.26 -6.94 -6.62
C GLN A 109 -1.08 -8.42 -6.96
N PRO A 110 -1.22 -9.35 -5.99
CA PRO A 110 -0.96 -10.78 -6.19
C PRO A 110 -1.74 -11.41 -7.34
N ALA A 111 -3.03 -11.10 -7.46
CA ALA A 111 -3.90 -11.46 -8.59
C ALA A 111 -4.97 -10.36 -8.74
N PRO A 112 -4.71 -9.34 -9.57
CA PRO A 112 -5.52 -8.11 -9.65
C PRO A 112 -6.99 -8.30 -9.99
N TYR A 113 -7.38 -9.44 -10.55
CA TYR A 113 -8.76 -9.79 -10.89
C TYR A 113 -9.30 -10.94 -10.04
N THR A 114 -8.49 -11.97 -9.76
CA THR A 114 -8.94 -13.16 -9.01
C THR A 114 -8.97 -12.94 -7.50
N ASP A 115 -7.89 -12.43 -6.92
CA ASP A 115 -7.76 -12.09 -5.48
C ASP A 115 -6.85 -10.87 -5.32
N PHE A 116 -7.46 -9.73 -5.31
CA PHE A 116 -6.77 -8.44 -5.28
C PHE A 116 -6.38 -7.93 -3.89
N SER A 117 -6.58 -8.74 -2.85
CA SER A 117 -6.11 -8.38 -1.50
C SER A 117 -4.61 -8.12 -1.48
N ALA A 118 -4.19 -6.97 -0.95
CA ALA A 118 -2.79 -6.55 -0.93
C ALA A 118 -1.98 -7.32 0.12
N TYR A 119 -1.80 -8.61 -0.09
CA TYR A 119 -0.85 -9.44 0.66
C TYR A 119 0.58 -9.34 0.13
N PHE A 120 0.77 -8.65 -0.96
CA PHE A 120 2.02 -8.14 -1.45
C PHE A 120 1.85 -6.64 -1.68
N ASN A 121 2.85 -5.88 -1.26
CA ASN A 121 2.97 -4.46 -1.52
C ASN A 121 4.44 -4.15 -1.82
N PRO A 122 4.73 -3.35 -2.85
CA PRO A 122 6.08 -2.90 -3.13
C PRO A 122 6.71 -2.21 -1.91
N THR A 123 7.99 -2.40 -1.71
CA THR A 123 8.73 -1.69 -0.66
C THR A 123 8.78 -0.19 -0.97
N THR A 124 8.70 0.63 0.06
CA THR A 124 8.71 2.09 -0.08
C THR A 124 10.13 2.64 -0.09
N GLY A 125 11.02 2.09 0.76
CA GLY A 125 12.34 2.65 1.01
C GLY A 125 13.34 2.61 -0.15
N ASN A 126 13.05 1.89 -1.22
CA ASN A 126 13.84 1.82 -2.46
C ASN A 126 13.12 2.42 -3.67
N LYS A 127 12.07 3.22 -3.47
CA LYS A 127 11.33 3.83 -4.59
C LYS A 127 11.85 5.22 -4.91
N ASP A 128 11.80 5.54 -6.19
CA ASP A 128 12.09 6.87 -6.70
C ASP A 128 10.89 7.82 -6.52
N GLY A 129 9.69 7.28 -6.47
CA GLY A 129 8.48 8.04 -6.18
C GLY A 129 7.26 7.16 -5.89
N ILE A 130 6.24 7.83 -5.39
CA ILE A 130 4.91 7.27 -5.17
C ILE A 130 3.88 8.25 -5.71
N GLU A 131 2.96 7.75 -6.52
CA GLU A 131 1.90 8.50 -7.14
C GLU A 131 0.56 8.04 -6.58
N VAL A 132 -0.29 8.99 -6.22
CA VAL A 132 -1.69 8.75 -5.83
C VAL A 132 -2.57 9.53 -6.78
N LEU A 133 -3.52 8.86 -7.41
CA LEU A 133 -4.44 9.46 -8.37
C LEU A 133 -5.88 9.25 -7.90
N MET A 134 -6.62 10.34 -7.79
CA MET A 134 -8.04 10.39 -7.46
C MET A 134 -8.77 11.17 -8.56
N GLY A 135 -10.07 10.95 -8.72
CA GLY A 135 -10.86 11.70 -9.69
C GLY A 135 -10.86 11.11 -11.12
N SER A 136 -11.24 11.92 -12.12
CA SER A 136 -11.57 11.46 -13.48
C SER A 136 -10.43 10.79 -14.23
N SER A 137 -9.19 11.17 -13.98
CA SER A 137 -8.00 10.61 -14.68
C SER A 137 -7.74 9.15 -14.37
N GLN A 138 -8.39 8.57 -13.37
CA GLN A 138 -8.23 7.15 -13.03
C GLN A 138 -8.82 6.18 -14.06
N VAL A 139 -9.63 6.63 -15.03
CA VAL A 139 -10.20 5.78 -16.10
C VAL A 139 -9.14 5.05 -16.93
N LEU A 140 -7.94 5.64 -17.09
CA LEU A 140 -6.82 5.00 -17.78
C LEU A 140 -6.29 3.77 -17.04
N TYR A 141 -6.57 3.65 -15.74
CA TYR A 141 -5.98 2.66 -14.85
C TYR A 141 -7.07 1.86 -14.12
N GLY A 142 -7.21 0.59 -14.44
CA GLY A 142 -8.16 -0.32 -13.82
C GLY A 142 -7.46 -1.61 -13.39
N PRO A 143 -8.16 -2.58 -12.83
CA PRO A 143 -9.62 -2.86 -12.96
C PRO A 143 -10.51 -2.19 -11.93
N ARG A 144 -9.98 -1.51 -10.93
CA ARG A 144 -10.78 -0.84 -9.90
C ARG A 144 -10.66 0.65 -10.01
N THR A 145 -11.78 1.31 -10.29
CA THR A 145 -11.84 2.74 -10.51
C THR A 145 -12.75 3.46 -9.49
N THR A 146 -13.27 2.74 -8.49
CA THR A 146 -14.08 3.34 -7.41
C THR A 146 -13.22 3.99 -6.34
N GLY A 147 -12.03 3.47 -6.03
CA GLY A 147 -11.16 3.95 -4.95
C GLY A 147 -9.98 4.79 -5.40
N GLY A 148 -9.47 4.61 -6.63
CA GLY A 148 -8.31 5.33 -7.15
C GLY A 148 -7.09 4.46 -7.42
N VAL A 149 -5.95 5.11 -7.67
CA VAL A 149 -4.70 4.46 -8.11
C VAL A 149 -3.55 4.81 -7.16
N LEU A 150 -2.75 3.81 -6.82
CA LEU A 150 -1.47 3.95 -6.14
C LEU A 150 -0.38 3.33 -7.01
N ASN A 151 0.56 4.14 -7.51
CA ASN A 151 1.66 3.66 -8.36
C ASN A 151 3.02 3.92 -7.69
N TYR A 152 3.83 2.88 -7.59
CA TYR A 152 5.19 2.94 -7.08
C TYR A 152 6.16 3.07 -8.26
N LEU A 153 7.06 4.02 -8.20
CA LEU A 153 8.10 4.22 -9.20
C LEU A 153 9.42 3.64 -8.69
N THR A 154 9.97 2.70 -9.42
CA THR A 154 11.30 2.13 -9.09
C THR A 154 12.41 3.00 -9.65
N THR A 155 13.61 2.86 -9.10
CA THR A 155 14.79 3.59 -9.56
C THR A 155 14.93 3.52 -11.08
N PRO A 156 14.99 4.66 -11.80
CA PRO A 156 15.16 4.68 -13.25
C PRO A 156 16.62 4.37 -13.63
N ILE A 157 16.81 3.92 -14.87
CA ILE A 157 18.17 3.76 -15.43
C ILE A 157 18.80 5.15 -15.57
N PRO A 158 19.97 5.42 -14.98
CA PRO A 158 20.60 6.73 -15.07
C PRO A 158 21.23 6.93 -16.45
N THR A 159 21.14 8.16 -16.98
CA THR A 159 21.74 8.54 -18.26
C THR A 159 23.26 8.75 -18.20
N LYS A 160 23.80 8.88 -17.00
CA LYS A 160 25.24 8.93 -16.69
C LYS A 160 25.53 8.01 -15.53
N ARG A 161 26.76 7.53 -15.41
CA ARG A 161 27.20 6.67 -14.32
C ARG A 161 26.79 7.19 -12.97
N ARG A 162 26.12 6.34 -12.20
CA ARG A 162 25.65 6.63 -10.86
C ARG A 162 25.77 5.43 -9.94
N ALA A 163 26.21 5.68 -8.72
CA ALA A 163 26.21 4.71 -7.64
C ALA A 163 25.54 5.31 -6.41
N HIS A 164 24.75 4.54 -5.73
CA HIS A 164 24.06 4.92 -4.50
C HIS A 164 24.21 3.83 -3.45
N LEU A 165 24.49 4.23 -2.23
CA LEU A 165 24.46 3.36 -1.06
C LEU A 165 23.86 4.12 0.11
N LYS A 166 22.76 3.61 0.67
CA LYS A 166 22.20 4.09 1.93
C LYS A 166 22.15 2.92 2.92
N THR A 167 22.69 3.10 4.11
CA THR A 167 22.55 2.14 5.21
C THR A 167 22.04 2.87 6.44
N THR A 168 21.00 2.32 7.07
CA THR A 168 20.37 2.87 8.27
C THR A 168 20.32 1.79 9.34
N TYR A 169 20.68 2.14 10.55
CA TYR A 169 20.46 1.35 11.75
C TYR A 169 19.44 2.03 12.65
N GLY A 170 18.52 1.28 13.21
CA GLY A 170 17.52 1.77 14.15
C GLY A 170 17.33 0.82 15.33
N ASN A 171 16.64 1.30 16.36
CA ASN A 171 16.29 0.48 17.53
C ASN A 171 14.99 0.97 18.18
N TYR A 172 14.17 0.04 18.66
CA TYR A 172 12.91 0.32 19.37
C TYR A 172 13.18 0.61 20.86
N LEU A 173 13.70 1.80 21.16
CA LEU A 173 14.04 2.23 22.51
C LEU A 173 12.85 2.28 23.45
N GLY A 174 11.64 2.53 22.93
CA GLY A 174 10.42 2.59 23.71
C GLY A 174 10.05 1.27 24.39
N VAL A 175 10.44 0.13 23.83
CA VAL A 175 10.28 -1.19 24.45
C VAL A 175 11.35 -1.43 25.50
N ILE A 176 12.60 -1.05 25.22
CA ILE A 176 13.75 -1.24 26.10
C ILE A 176 13.58 -0.48 27.42
N THR A 177 13.07 0.76 27.37
CA THR A 177 12.83 1.60 28.57
C THR A 177 11.77 1.03 29.51
N GLN A 178 11.01 0.00 29.10
CA GLN A 178 9.97 -0.63 29.90
C GLN A 178 10.38 -1.94 30.59
N GLY A 179 11.68 -2.21 30.74
CA GLY A 179 12.18 -3.32 31.53
C GLY A 179 12.75 -4.51 30.75
N ALA A 180 13.04 -4.34 29.46
CA ALA A 180 13.90 -5.28 28.73
C ALA A 180 15.31 -5.28 29.33
N ARG A 181 15.87 -6.45 29.56
CA ARG A 181 17.24 -6.58 30.12
C ARG A 181 18.26 -6.03 29.12
N SER A 182 19.31 -5.39 29.61
CA SER A 182 20.36 -4.73 28.81
C SER A 182 21.05 -5.62 27.77
N THR A 183 21.04 -6.94 27.95
CA THR A 183 21.60 -7.94 27.02
C THR A 183 20.69 -8.22 25.81
N GLU A 184 19.45 -7.74 25.80
CA GLU A 184 18.44 -7.97 24.75
C GLU A 184 18.34 -6.79 23.77
N ASN A 185 19.11 -5.71 23.97
CA ASN A 185 19.01 -4.48 23.18
C ASN A 185 19.21 -4.65 21.67
N LEU A 186 20.08 -5.60 21.25
CA LEU A 186 20.31 -5.89 19.83
C LEU A 186 19.15 -6.64 19.15
N GLN A 187 18.24 -7.20 19.95
CA GLN A 187 17.08 -7.93 19.42
C GLN A 187 16.04 -7.01 18.81
N TYR A 188 15.94 -5.77 19.28
CA TYR A 188 14.99 -4.77 18.79
C TYR A 188 15.58 -3.89 17.68
N GLY A 189 16.70 -4.28 17.12
CA GLY A 189 17.40 -3.57 16.07
C GLY A 189 16.75 -3.71 14.71
N ASP A 190 16.81 -2.63 13.94
CA ASP A 190 16.39 -2.52 12.56
C ASP A 190 17.59 -2.11 11.70
N VAL A 191 17.90 -2.87 10.66
CA VAL A 191 18.95 -2.54 9.68
C VAL A 191 18.35 -2.53 8.29
N ARG A 192 18.55 -1.42 7.59
CA ARG A 192 18.10 -1.22 6.21
C ARG A 192 19.27 -0.83 5.34
N SER A 193 19.35 -1.40 4.16
CA SER A 193 20.37 -1.06 3.18
C SER A 193 19.77 -1.03 1.78
N HIS A 194 20.08 0.04 1.05
CA HIS A 194 19.68 0.24 -0.34
C HIS A 194 20.93 0.62 -1.14
N ALA A 195 21.19 -0.12 -2.20
CA ALA A 195 22.30 0.15 -3.08
C ALA A 195 21.89 -0.01 -4.54
N TYR A 196 22.37 0.86 -5.41
CA TYR A 196 22.28 0.67 -6.85
C TYR A 196 23.49 1.21 -7.59
N TYR A 197 23.72 0.65 -8.76
CA TYR A 197 24.69 1.11 -9.73
C TYR A 197 24.10 1.02 -11.13
N GLY A 198 24.27 2.07 -11.91
CA GLY A 198 23.78 2.12 -13.27
C GLY A 198 24.54 3.13 -14.13
N ASP A 199 24.38 2.97 -15.45
CA ASP A 199 24.97 3.86 -16.45
C ASP A 199 24.22 3.72 -17.78
N THR A 200 24.42 4.66 -18.69
CA THR A 200 24.02 4.54 -20.10
C THR A 200 25.24 4.73 -20.98
N LEU A 201 25.55 3.70 -21.76
CA LEU A 201 26.69 3.65 -22.68
C LEU A 201 26.23 4.06 -24.06
N ASN A 202 26.73 5.19 -24.54
CA ASN A 202 26.47 5.68 -25.88
C ASN A 202 27.41 4.97 -26.86
N THR A 203 26.84 4.33 -27.89
CA THR A 203 27.58 3.58 -28.94
C THR A 203 27.12 3.99 -30.33
N ASN A 204 27.86 3.59 -31.33
CA ASN A 204 27.50 3.86 -32.75
C ASN A 204 26.18 3.18 -33.19
N ILE A 205 25.77 2.11 -32.50
CA ILE A 205 24.54 1.38 -32.84
C ILE A 205 23.35 1.81 -31.92
N GLY A 206 23.60 2.65 -30.91
CA GLY A 206 22.59 3.15 -30.00
C GLY A 206 23.06 3.21 -28.56
N ASP A 207 22.16 3.60 -27.68
CA ASP A 207 22.40 3.78 -26.24
C ASP A 207 21.97 2.53 -25.49
N PHE A 208 22.88 1.97 -24.68
CA PHE A 208 22.63 0.83 -23.80
C PHE A 208 22.62 1.28 -22.35
N GLY A 209 21.48 1.25 -21.72
CA GLY A 209 21.31 1.55 -20.30
C GLY A 209 21.24 0.30 -19.46
N PHE A 210 21.77 0.38 -18.22
CA PHE A 210 21.64 -0.69 -17.25
C PHE A 210 21.53 -0.13 -15.81
N LEU A 211 20.85 -0.86 -14.97
CA LEU A 211 20.74 -0.62 -13.54
C LEU A 211 20.72 -1.95 -12.78
N PHE A 212 21.57 -2.05 -11.76
CA PHE A 212 21.53 -3.13 -10.76
C PHE A 212 21.18 -2.51 -9.43
N GLU A 213 20.16 -3.01 -8.78
CA GLU A 213 19.68 -2.52 -7.48
C GLU A 213 19.52 -3.67 -6.50
N LEU A 214 19.86 -3.41 -5.24
CA LEU A 214 19.64 -4.31 -4.12
C LEU A 214 19.10 -3.53 -2.93
N TYR A 215 17.96 -3.97 -2.43
CA TYR A 215 17.43 -3.52 -1.15
C TYR A 215 17.36 -4.68 -0.16
N GLY A 216 17.71 -4.40 1.10
CA GLY A 216 17.63 -5.36 2.19
C GLY A 216 17.17 -4.69 3.49
N ARG A 217 16.33 -5.38 4.24
CA ARG A 217 15.90 -4.98 5.58
C ARG A 217 15.85 -6.18 6.51
N GLY A 218 16.44 -6.03 7.69
CA GLY A 218 16.25 -6.93 8.82
C GLY A 218 15.74 -6.11 10.00
N ASP A 219 14.57 -6.47 10.51
CA ASP A 219 13.90 -5.79 11.62
C ASP A 219 13.62 -6.82 12.72
N GLY A 220 14.14 -6.59 13.93
CA GLY A 220 13.92 -7.46 15.08
C GLY A 220 12.50 -7.39 15.64
N GLY A 221 11.74 -6.36 15.26
CA GLY A 221 10.39 -6.11 15.75
C GLY A 221 10.34 -5.50 17.14
N PHE A 222 9.15 -5.13 17.56
CA PHE A 222 8.92 -4.48 18.85
C PHE A 222 7.91 -5.22 19.75
N ARG A 223 7.31 -6.31 19.26
CA ARG A 223 6.41 -7.14 20.07
C ARG A 223 7.18 -8.26 20.73
N ASN A 224 6.96 -8.47 22.01
CA ASN A 224 7.71 -9.40 22.85
C ASN A 224 6.83 -10.53 23.35
N PHE A 225 7.30 -11.78 23.22
CA PHE A 225 6.65 -12.97 23.80
C PHE A 225 7.18 -13.18 25.22
N LYS A 226 6.32 -12.99 26.23
CA LYS A 226 6.72 -13.00 27.64
C LYS A 226 7.37 -14.28 28.15
N HIS A 227 7.07 -15.42 27.56
CA HIS A 227 7.45 -16.74 28.10
C HIS A 227 8.55 -17.43 27.31
N ILE A 228 9.09 -16.83 26.24
CA ILE A 228 10.03 -17.46 25.32
C ILE A 228 11.26 -16.58 25.17
N LYS A 229 12.45 -17.18 25.35
CA LYS A 229 13.75 -16.53 25.08
C LYS A 229 14.01 -16.26 23.58
N ARG A 230 13.18 -16.79 22.70
CA ARG A 230 13.16 -16.54 21.28
C ARG A 230 11.78 -16.00 20.92
N GLY A 231 11.66 -14.81 20.53
CA GLY A 231 10.34 -14.45 20.07
C GLY A 231 10.20 -12.97 19.89
N GLN A 232 10.62 -12.52 18.73
CA GLN A 232 10.37 -11.17 18.27
C GLN A 232 9.51 -11.24 17.04
N SER A 233 8.61 -10.26 16.93
CA SER A 233 7.73 -10.07 15.79
C SER A 233 8.43 -9.33 14.66
N GLY A 234 9.65 -9.73 14.32
CA GLY A 234 10.43 -9.09 13.29
C GLY A 234 10.30 -9.73 11.92
N PHE A 235 11.03 -9.20 10.94
CA PHE A 235 11.07 -9.76 9.60
C PHE A 235 12.42 -9.53 8.91
N HIS A 236 12.64 -10.30 7.85
CA HIS A 236 13.77 -10.13 6.95
C HIS A 236 13.24 -10.03 5.51
N LYS A 237 13.75 -9.07 4.76
CA LYS A 237 13.36 -8.83 3.37
C LYS A 237 14.59 -8.52 2.53
N TYR A 238 14.62 -9.01 1.29
CA TYR A 238 15.60 -8.60 0.29
C TYR A 238 14.96 -8.53 -1.10
N GLU A 239 15.42 -7.57 -1.91
CA GLU A 239 14.86 -7.23 -3.21
C GLU A 239 15.97 -6.89 -4.19
N PRO A 240 16.56 -7.84 -4.92
CA PRO A 240 17.37 -7.56 -6.10
C PRO A 240 16.48 -7.17 -7.28
N MET A 241 16.93 -6.18 -8.04
CA MET A 241 16.31 -5.72 -9.28
C MET A 241 17.37 -5.42 -10.35
N VAL A 242 17.04 -5.71 -11.61
CA VAL A 242 17.83 -5.36 -12.78
C VAL A 242 16.93 -4.67 -13.79
N LYS A 243 17.40 -3.56 -14.35
CA LYS A 243 16.83 -2.94 -15.53
C LYS A 243 17.88 -2.85 -16.63
N LEU A 244 17.46 -3.13 -17.85
CA LEU A 244 18.26 -2.96 -19.07
C LEU A 244 17.46 -2.15 -20.06
N SER A 245 18.09 -1.24 -20.79
CA SER A 245 17.43 -0.52 -21.89
C SER A 245 18.31 -0.46 -23.12
N TYR A 246 17.66 -0.35 -24.26
CA TYR A 246 18.31 -0.14 -25.54
C TYR A 246 17.52 0.86 -26.37
N LYS A 247 18.18 1.94 -26.78
CA LYS A 247 17.65 2.93 -27.71
C LYS A 247 18.53 2.92 -28.96
N PRO A 248 18.08 2.28 -30.07
CA PRO A 248 18.89 2.17 -31.29
C PRO A 248 19.08 3.52 -31.96
N ASN A 249 20.22 3.70 -32.58
CA ASN A 249 20.53 4.89 -33.38
C ASN A 249 19.90 4.77 -34.78
N THR A 250 18.58 5.02 -34.84
CA THR A 250 17.79 4.93 -36.08
C THR A 250 17.03 6.23 -36.31
N SER A 251 16.40 6.38 -37.49
CA SER A 251 15.55 7.52 -37.82
C SER A 251 14.25 7.58 -36.98
N LEU A 252 13.83 6.47 -36.40
CA LEU A 252 12.70 6.39 -35.48
C LEU A 252 13.20 6.52 -34.05
N ASP A 253 12.58 7.38 -33.26
CA ASP A 253 12.79 7.39 -31.82
C ASP A 253 12.06 6.19 -31.21
N GLN A 254 12.84 5.21 -30.80
CA GLN A 254 12.31 3.98 -30.23
C GLN A 254 13.20 3.48 -29.10
N SER A 255 12.60 2.79 -28.14
CA SER A 255 13.33 2.25 -27.00
C SER A 255 12.72 0.95 -26.51
N LEU A 256 13.57 0.08 -25.97
CA LEU A 256 13.22 -1.15 -25.31
C LEU A 256 13.73 -1.09 -23.87
N GLU A 257 12.89 -1.39 -22.89
CA GLU A 257 13.28 -1.57 -21.49
C GLU A 257 12.85 -2.96 -20.99
N ILE A 258 13.75 -3.62 -20.28
CA ILE A 258 13.49 -4.87 -19.58
C ILE A 258 13.73 -4.65 -18.09
N LYS A 259 12.78 -5.06 -17.24
CA LYS A 259 12.92 -5.10 -15.79
C LYS A 259 12.73 -6.53 -15.30
N ALA A 260 13.62 -6.97 -14.42
CA ALA A 260 13.46 -8.21 -13.65
C ALA A 260 13.69 -7.92 -12.17
N GLN A 261 12.83 -8.46 -11.31
CA GLN A 261 12.87 -8.23 -9.87
C GLN A 261 12.52 -9.53 -9.12
N HIS A 262 13.20 -9.75 -8.01
CA HIS A 262 12.87 -10.80 -7.06
C HIS A 262 12.74 -10.21 -5.66
N ILE A 263 11.71 -10.62 -4.92
CA ILE A 263 11.43 -10.15 -3.56
C ILE A 263 11.17 -11.36 -2.71
N ARG A 264 11.87 -11.47 -1.58
CA ARG A 264 11.61 -12.49 -0.59
C ARG A 264 11.53 -11.87 0.80
N MET A 265 10.52 -12.27 1.56
CA MET A 265 10.32 -11.84 2.94
C MET A 265 9.93 -13.04 3.82
N ILE A 266 10.49 -13.06 5.02
CA ILE A 266 10.10 -13.97 6.10
C ILE A 266 9.87 -13.10 7.33
N GLY A 267 8.68 -13.19 7.95
CA GLY A 267 8.35 -12.39 9.11
C GLY A 267 7.61 -13.19 10.18
N ASP A 268 8.01 -13.00 11.43
CA ASP A 268 7.36 -13.57 12.60
C ASP A 268 6.29 -12.56 13.11
N VAL A 269 5.23 -12.40 12.33
CA VAL A 269 4.17 -11.42 12.57
C VAL A 269 2.93 -12.11 13.13
N GLY A 270 2.67 -11.92 14.42
CA GLY A 270 1.53 -12.49 15.11
C GLY A 270 0.20 -12.05 14.53
N TYR A 271 -0.73 -13.00 14.40
CA TYR A 271 -2.05 -12.77 13.86
C TYR A 271 -2.99 -12.09 14.86
N ALA A 272 -2.87 -12.43 16.14
CA ALA A 272 -3.71 -11.86 17.19
C ALA A 272 -3.17 -10.54 17.76
N GLY A 273 -4.09 -9.72 18.22
CA GLY A 273 -3.85 -8.55 19.07
C GLY A 273 -3.57 -8.90 20.53
N VAL A 274 -3.65 -7.92 21.39
CA VAL A 274 -3.56 -8.07 22.84
C VAL A 274 -4.91 -7.76 23.49
N SER A 275 -5.09 -8.09 24.78
CA SER A 275 -6.29 -7.69 25.47
C SER A 275 -6.40 -6.16 25.59
N LYS A 276 -7.62 -5.62 25.63
CA LYS A 276 -7.85 -4.16 25.84
C LYS A 276 -7.22 -3.68 27.15
N ASN A 277 -7.14 -4.56 28.14
CA ASN A 277 -6.54 -4.28 29.43
C ASN A 277 -5.01 -4.13 29.36
N ASP A 278 -4.33 -4.93 28.55
CA ASP A 278 -2.87 -4.84 28.38
C ASP A 278 -2.45 -3.51 27.74
N ILE A 279 -3.20 -3.03 26.75
CA ILE A 279 -2.93 -1.72 26.13
C ILE A 279 -3.08 -0.58 27.12
N ARG A 280 -4.12 -0.62 27.98
CA ARG A 280 -4.39 0.45 28.92
C ARG A 280 -3.42 0.46 30.09
N ASN A 281 -3.01 -0.70 30.58
CA ASN A 281 -2.46 -0.79 31.92
C ASN A 281 -0.94 -0.94 32.00
N LYS A 282 -0.21 -1.59 31.10
CA LYS A 282 1.26 -1.75 31.34
C LYS A 282 2.13 -2.14 30.14
N ASP A 283 1.69 -3.03 29.25
CA ASP A 283 2.59 -3.60 28.26
C ASP A 283 1.89 -3.79 26.90
N PRO A 284 1.70 -2.69 26.15
CA PRO A 284 0.96 -2.73 24.89
C PRO A 284 1.69 -3.51 23.80
N TRP A 285 3.00 -3.68 23.93
CA TRP A 285 3.85 -4.33 22.91
C TRP A 285 4.12 -5.81 23.18
N LYS A 286 3.40 -6.37 24.13
CA LYS A 286 3.36 -7.81 24.35
C LYS A 286 2.79 -8.55 23.14
N ALA A 287 3.31 -9.73 22.83
CA ALA A 287 2.71 -10.67 21.90
C ALA A 287 2.04 -11.82 22.67
N PRO A 288 0.83 -12.24 22.30
CA PRO A 288 0.18 -13.39 22.92
C PRO A 288 1.01 -14.66 22.73
N GLY A 289 1.17 -15.47 23.80
CA GLY A 289 2.00 -16.66 23.79
C GLY A 289 1.63 -17.69 22.72
N TYR A 290 0.34 -17.83 22.43
CA TYR A 290 -0.15 -18.77 21.41
C TYR A 290 0.13 -18.34 19.96
N THR A 291 0.61 -17.12 19.71
CA THR A 291 1.02 -16.66 18.37
C THR A 291 2.53 -16.82 18.11
N GLN A 292 3.27 -17.50 18.99
CA GLN A 292 4.71 -17.66 18.88
C GLN A 292 5.18 -18.44 17.63
N MET A 293 4.29 -19.22 17.02
CA MET A 293 4.54 -19.96 15.78
C MET A 293 4.00 -19.26 14.54
N ASP A 294 3.37 -18.08 14.71
CA ASP A 294 2.88 -17.31 13.60
C ASP A 294 4.04 -16.81 12.75
N ARG A 295 3.96 -17.11 11.46
CA ARG A 295 5.00 -16.75 10.49
C ARG A 295 4.41 -16.52 9.12
N ILE A 296 4.83 -15.46 8.47
CA ILE A 296 4.55 -15.26 7.06
C ILE A 296 5.82 -15.43 6.23
N TRP A 297 5.70 -16.19 5.17
CA TRP A 297 6.71 -16.33 4.14
C TRP A 297 6.12 -15.88 2.81
N THR A 298 6.81 -14.98 2.11
CA THR A 298 6.40 -14.51 0.79
C THR A 298 7.59 -14.48 -0.16
N GLU A 299 7.32 -14.81 -1.42
CA GLU A 299 8.30 -14.76 -2.48
C GLU A 299 7.62 -14.31 -3.78
N ARG A 300 8.17 -13.28 -4.43
CA ARG A 300 7.69 -12.77 -5.71
C ARG A 300 8.84 -12.66 -6.69
N SER A 301 8.64 -13.17 -7.88
CA SER A 301 9.52 -12.94 -9.02
C SER A 301 8.70 -12.43 -10.17
N GLY A 302 9.18 -11.42 -10.87
CA GLY A 302 8.46 -10.86 -12.00
C GLY A 302 9.22 -9.74 -12.67
N GLY A 303 8.59 -9.18 -13.69
CA GLY A 303 9.13 -8.07 -14.45
C GLY A 303 8.26 -7.71 -15.64
N HIS A 304 8.80 -6.83 -16.46
CA HIS A 304 8.16 -6.40 -17.69
C HIS A 304 9.17 -6.19 -18.82
N LEU A 305 8.67 -6.25 -20.03
CA LEU A 305 9.30 -5.77 -21.25
C LEU A 305 8.44 -4.64 -21.79
N LYS A 306 9.04 -3.47 -22.00
CA LYS A 306 8.39 -2.28 -22.50
C LYS A 306 9.07 -1.82 -23.77
N TYR A 307 8.32 -1.74 -24.85
CA TYR A 307 8.76 -1.18 -26.11
C TYR A 307 7.97 0.09 -26.42
N SER A 308 8.67 1.17 -26.71
CA SER A 308 8.09 2.45 -27.09
C SER A 308 8.63 2.89 -28.43
N VAL A 309 7.76 3.47 -29.27
CA VAL A 309 8.14 4.06 -30.56
C VAL A 309 7.35 5.35 -30.77
N ASP A 310 8.06 6.40 -31.19
CA ASP A 310 7.46 7.68 -31.54
C ASP A 310 7.31 7.78 -33.07
N LEU A 311 6.10 8.09 -33.52
CA LEU A 311 5.68 8.14 -34.92
C LEU A 311 5.18 9.57 -35.25
N PRO A 312 6.09 10.54 -35.43
CA PRO A 312 5.71 11.94 -35.63
C PRO A 312 4.89 12.18 -36.89
N GLN A 313 5.07 11.32 -37.93
CA GLN A 313 4.31 11.40 -39.18
C GLN A 313 2.82 11.00 -39.02
N TYR A 314 2.42 10.37 -37.92
CA TYR A 314 1.05 9.97 -37.62
C TYR A 314 0.49 10.76 -36.43
N PHE A 315 0.27 12.05 -36.61
CA PHE A 315 -0.24 12.93 -35.58
C PHE A 315 0.58 12.91 -34.27
N ASP A 316 1.91 12.90 -34.41
CA ASP A 316 2.81 12.83 -33.25
C ASP A 316 2.40 11.74 -32.25
N THR A 317 2.29 10.50 -32.74
CA THR A 317 1.81 9.37 -31.95
C THR A 317 2.95 8.58 -31.34
N LYS A 318 2.93 8.47 -30.02
CA LYS A 318 3.79 7.55 -29.26
C LYS A 318 3.04 6.27 -28.92
N ILE A 319 3.54 5.13 -29.36
CA ILE A 319 2.98 3.81 -29.03
C ILE A 319 3.88 3.14 -28.00
N THR A 320 3.29 2.66 -26.92
CA THR A 320 3.99 1.87 -25.88
C THR A 320 3.31 0.52 -25.72
N THR A 321 4.08 -0.55 -25.88
CA THR A 321 3.65 -1.92 -25.62
C THR A 321 4.36 -2.43 -24.38
N THR A 322 3.59 -2.88 -23.38
CA THR A 322 4.14 -3.43 -22.12
C THR A 322 3.66 -4.87 -21.94
N ALA A 323 4.58 -5.82 -22.04
CA ALA A 323 4.34 -7.22 -21.68
C ALA A 323 4.89 -7.49 -20.28
N TYR A 324 4.11 -8.14 -19.40
CA TYR A 324 4.50 -8.36 -18.02
C TYR A 324 4.10 -9.74 -17.50
N ALA A 325 4.90 -10.25 -16.56
CA ALA A 325 4.60 -11.49 -15.86
C ALA A 325 5.14 -11.46 -14.43
N SER A 326 4.42 -12.12 -13.52
CA SER A 326 4.93 -12.36 -12.17
C SER A 326 4.37 -13.65 -11.56
N ARG A 327 5.11 -14.18 -10.59
CA ARG A 327 4.67 -15.25 -9.68
C ARG A 327 4.79 -14.73 -8.27
N PHE A 328 3.80 -15.03 -7.46
CA PHE A 328 3.83 -14.72 -6.04
C PHE A 328 3.43 -15.97 -5.26
N HIS A 329 4.19 -16.29 -4.23
CA HIS A 329 3.89 -17.35 -3.29
C HIS A 329 3.79 -16.73 -1.90
N ARG A 330 2.80 -17.15 -1.14
CA ARG A 330 2.61 -16.77 0.24
C ARG A 330 2.23 -18.00 1.05
N ASP A 331 2.97 -18.28 2.11
CA ASP A 331 2.54 -19.13 3.20
C ASP A 331 2.40 -18.29 4.46
N TRP A 332 1.20 -18.23 5.01
CA TRP A 332 0.94 -17.55 6.27
C TRP A 332 0.46 -18.56 7.30
N ALA A 333 1.40 -19.05 8.11
CA ALA A 333 1.13 -19.82 9.31
C ALA A 333 0.60 -18.87 10.38
N LYS A 334 -0.59 -19.13 10.91
CA LYS A 334 -1.24 -18.28 11.90
C LYS A 334 -2.08 -19.10 12.86
N ALA A 335 -1.99 -18.80 14.14
CA ALA A 335 -2.89 -19.31 15.17
C ALA A 335 -4.26 -18.68 14.98
N ALA A 336 -5.17 -19.42 14.35
CA ALA A 336 -6.51 -18.96 14.01
C ALA A 336 -7.54 -19.38 15.06
N GLU A 337 -7.40 -20.59 15.56
CA GLU A 337 -8.36 -21.22 16.45
C GLU A 337 -7.66 -22.00 17.58
N TYR A 338 -8.33 -22.18 18.67
CA TYR A 338 -7.87 -23.00 19.81
C TYR A 338 -9.01 -23.85 20.35
N SER A 339 -8.66 -24.92 21.05
CA SER A 339 -9.58 -25.80 21.75
C SER A 339 -9.12 -25.96 23.19
N THR A 340 -10.06 -25.99 24.11
CA THR A 340 -9.82 -26.31 25.52
C THR A 340 -10.69 -27.48 25.92
N THR A 341 -10.18 -28.34 26.78
CA THR A 341 -10.99 -29.42 27.40
C THR A 341 -12.10 -28.89 28.30
N LEU A 342 -12.06 -27.60 28.66
CA LEU A 342 -13.03 -26.94 29.55
C LEU A 342 -14.31 -26.53 28.85
N ASN A 343 -14.32 -26.40 27.55
CA ASN A 343 -15.46 -25.86 26.77
C ASN A 343 -16.25 -26.95 25.99
N ASP A 344 -15.85 -28.22 26.15
CA ASP A 344 -16.46 -29.30 25.40
C ASP A 344 -17.42 -30.11 26.27
N THR A 345 -18.71 -29.73 26.30
CA THR A 345 -19.80 -30.48 26.96
C THR A 345 -20.30 -31.66 26.13
N ASP A 346 -19.91 -31.74 24.84
CA ASP A 346 -20.47 -32.70 23.90
C ASP A 346 -19.46 -33.79 23.42
N GLY A 347 -18.31 -33.89 24.05
CA GLY A 347 -17.34 -34.98 23.82
C GLY A 347 -16.55 -34.92 22.51
N GLY A 348 -16.56 -33.80 21.79
CA GLY A 348 -15.75 -33.55 20.57
C GLY A 348 -14.83 -32.34 20.70
N THR A 349 -13.64 -32.41 20.12
CA THR A 349 -12.71 -31.28 20.12
C THR A 349 -13.23 -30.18 19.16
N LYS A 350 -13.84 -29.15 19.71
CA LYS A 350 -14.24 -27.97 18.93
C LYS A 350 -13.15 -26.89 19.01
N PHE A 351 -12.77 -26.38 17.85
CA PHE A 351 -11.86 -25.24 17.77
C PHE A 351 -12.65 -23.92 17.71
N HIS A 352 -12.24 -22.96 18.51
CA HIS A 352 -12.85 -21.64 18.63
C HIS A 352 -11.84 -20.55 18.33
N THR A 353 -12.31 -19.44 17.76
CA THR A 353 -11.53 -18.21 17.67
C THR A 353 -11.52 -17.52 19.03
N ALA A 354 -10.39 -16.93 19.44
CA ALA A 354 -10.32 -16.13 20.68
C ALA A 354 -10.99 -14.76 20.45
N ASP A 355 -12.31 -14.73 20.54
CA ASP A 355 -13.11 -13.53 20.23
C ASP A 355 -13.31 -12.61 21.45
N THR A 356 -13.15 -13.10 22.66
CA THR A 356 -13.36 -12.33 23.89
C THR A 356 -12.05 -11.90 24.56
N ASP A 357 -12.11 -10.84 25.38
CA ASP A 357 -10.96 -10.36 26.16
C ASP A 357 -10.53 -11.38 27.23
N GLU A 358 -11.47 -12.14 27.77
CA GLU A 358 -11.25 -13.24 28.71
C GLU A 358 -10.50 -14.38 28.04
N GLU A 359 -10.90 -14.78 26.84
CA GLU A 359 -10.23 -15.84 26.08
C GLU A 359 -8.82 -15.42 25.68
N LEU A 360 -8.62 -14.19 25.20
CA LEU A 360 -7.29 -13.66 24.93
C LEU A 360 -6.38 -13.68 26.15
N LYS A 361 -6.92 -13.37 27.35
CA LYS A 361 -6.16 -13.47 28.61
C LYS A 361 -5.87 -14.92 29.00
N LEU A 362 -6.87 -15.79 28.90
CA LEU A 362 -6.74 -17.20 29.25
C LEU A 362 -5.60 -17.88 28.47
N ILE A 363 -5.60 -17.67 27.15
CA ILE A 363 -4.60 -18.26 26.27
C ILE A 363 -3.22 -17.59 26.45
N ASP A 364 -3.19 -16.31 26.78
CA ASP A 364 -1.96 -15.55 26.97
C ASP A 364 -1.22 -15.93 28.28
N THR A 365 -1.96 -16.21 29.35
CA THR A 365 -1.36 -16.55 30.64
C THR A 365 -0.81 -17.96 30.70
N GLY A 366 -1.24 -18.84 29.78
CA GLY A 366 -0.82 -20.25 29.80
C GLY A 366 -1.20 -21.00 31.07
N GLY A 367 -2.09 -20.43 31.89
CA GLY A 367 -2.49 -20.96 33.19
C GLY A 367 -3.43 -22.16 33.13
N VAL A 368 -3.85 -22.58 31.95
CA VAL A 368 -4.75 -23.71 31.72
C VAL A 368 -3.98 -24.80 30.97
N SER A 369 -3.82 -25.96 31.58
CA SER A 369 -3.30 -27.14 30.91
C SER A 369 -4.33 -27.71 29.91
N GLY A 370 -3.88 -28.19 28.76
CA GLY A 370 -4.76 -28.85 27.78
C GLY A 370 -5.32 -27.94 26.69
N ILE A 371 -4.70 -26.77 26.45
CA ILE A 371 -5.06 -25.94 25.29
C ILE A 371 -4.34 -26.49 24.04
N THR A 372 -5.12 -26.86 23.03
CA THR A 372 -4.61 -27.17 21.69
C THR A 372 -4.82 -25.95 20.78
N VAL A 373 -3.75 -25.47 20.15
CA VAL A 373 -3.79 -24.37 19.20
C VAL A 373 -3.68 -24.93 17.79
N GLU A 374 -4.62 -24.54 16.93
CA GLU A 374 -4.58 -24.79 15.49
C GLU A 374 -3.84 -23.64 14.80
N ASN A 375 -2.71 -23.95 14.20
CA ASN A 375 -1.98 -23.01 13.35
C ASN A 375 -2.24 -23.31 11.89
N LYS A 376 -3.03 -22.46 11.25
CA LYS A 376 -3.43 -22.61 9.85
C LYS A 376 -2.41 -22.00 8.90
N HIS A 377 -1.93 -22.81 7.97
CA HIS A 377 -1.13 -22.40 6.85
C HIS A 377 -2.01 -21.96 5.67
N ASN A 378 -2.09 -20.66 5.41
CA ASN A 378 -2.69 -20.12 4.20
C ASN A 378 -1.65 -20.12 3.07
N ASN A 379 -1.38 -21.31 2.54
CA ASN A 379 -0.39 -21.51 1.49
C ASN A 379 -1.01 -21.27 0.12
N ARG A 380 -0.55 -20.23 -0.58
CA ARG A 380 -1.19 -19.73 -1.81
C ARG A 380 -0.18 -19.36 -2.88
N TYR A 381 -0.46 -19.78 -4.10
CA TYR A 381 0.33 -19.51 -5.28
C TYR A 381 -0.46 -18.66 -6.26
N TYR A 382 0.15 -17.59 -6.73
CA TYR A 382 -0.44 -16.64 -7.66
C TYR A 382 0.42 -16.53 -8.91
N ARG A 383 -0.21 -16.36 -10.07
CA ARG A 383 0.46 -16.10 -11.34
C ARG A 383 -0.26 -14.97 -12.05
N VAL A 384 0.52 -14.04 -12.59
CA VAL A 384 0.05 -12.89 -13.36
C VAL A 384 0.80 -12.85 -14.67
N ARG A 385 0.10 -12.52 -15.76
CA ARG A 385 0.69 -12.18 -17.04
C ARG A 385 -0.27 -11.31 -17.85
N GLY A 386 0.27 -10.41 -18.62
CA GLY A 386 -0.55 -9.56 -19.48
C GLY A 386 0.26 -8.80 -20.50
N ILE A 387 -0.46 -8.17 -21.39
CA ILE A 387 0.07 -7.24 -22.38
C ILE A 387 -0.85 -6.03 -22.44
N GLU A 388 -0.27 -4.85 -22.44
CA GLU A 388 -0.96 -3.58 -22.63
C GLU A 388 -0.38 -2.86 -23.83
N LEU A 389 -1.25 -2.38 -24.73
CA LEU A 389 -0.92 -1.48 -25.81
C LEU A 389 -1.54 -0.13 -25.51
N ARG A 390 -0.73 0.91 -25.42
CA ARG A 390 -1.13 2.29 -25.20
C ARG A 390 -0.59 3.19 -26.29
N ALA A 391 -1.43 4.07 -26.80
CA ALA A 391 -1.02 5.13 -27.72
C ALA A 391 -1.35 6.49 -27.12
N ASN A 392 -0.44 7.43 -27.30
CA ASN A 392 -0.64 8.86 -27.00
C ASN A 392 -0.45 9.61 -28.31
N THR A 393 -1.48 10.33 -28.74
CA THR A 393 -1.50 11.03 -30.03
C THR A 393 -1.76 12.52 -29.76
N SER A 394 -0.88 13.38 -30.22
CA SER A 394 -1.03 14.84 -30.12
C SER A 394 -1.40 15.42 -31.47
N PHE A 395 -2.48 16.22 -31.51
CA PHE A 395 -2.92 16.89 -32.73
C PHE A 395 -3.70 18.16 -32.39
N ASN A 396 -3.85 19.03 -33.39
CA ASN A 396 -4.63 20.26 -33.28
C ASN A 396 -5.89 20.14 -34.12
N SER A 397 -7.00 20.70 -33.63
CA SER A 397 -8.23 20.85 -34.38
C SER A 397 -8.67 22.31 -34.38
N ASP A 398 -9.43 22.73 -35.39
CA ASP A 398 -10.07 24.05 -35.44
C ASP A 398 -11.58 23.89 -35.34
N ILE A 399 -12.20 24.58 -34.38
CA ILE A 399 -13.64 24.61 -34.23
C ILE A 399 -14.09 26.08 -34.17
N GLY A 400 -14.70 26.54 -35.25
CA GLY A 400 -15.20 27.90 -35.34
C GLY A 400 -14.12 28.99 -35.27
N GLY A 401 -12.94 28.72 -35.85
CA GLY A 401 -11.78 29.62 -35.85
C GLY A 401 -11.00 29.66 -34.55
N LYS A 402 -11.21 28.66 -33.66
CA LYS A 402 -10.49 28.48 -32.42
C LYS A 402 -9.68 27.22 -32.48
N SER A 403 -8.36 27.31 -32.30
CA SER A 403 -7.48 26.13 -32.19
C SER A 403 -7.65 25.43 -30.85
N LEU A 404 -7.79 24.12 -30.89
CA LEU A 404 -7.82 23.22 -29.76
C LEU A 404 -6.62 22.26 -29.85
N ASP A 405 -5.85 22.15 -28.79
CA ASP A 405 -4.74 21.20 -28.69
C ASP A 405 -5.25 19.93 -28.00
N HIS A 406 -5.06 18.78 -28.65
CA HIS A 406 -5.51 17.48 -28.17
C HIS A 406 -4.31 16.61 -27.77
N THR A 407 -4.43 15.93 -26.63
CA THR A 407 -3.57 14.82 -26.24
C THR A 407 -4.46 13.62 -25.96
N LEU A 408 -4.65 12.80 -26.98
CA LEU A 408 -5.50 11.62 -26.96
C LEU A 408 -4.71 10.40 -26.48
N THR A 409 -5.10 9.84 -25.34
CA THR A 409 -4.56 8.57 -24.79
C THR A 409 -5.59 7.48 -25.00
N TYR A 410 -5.23 6.40 -25.66
CA TYR A 410 -6.10 5.24 -25.85
C TYR A 410 -5.34 3.95 -25.80
N GLY A 411 -6.02 2.86 -25.48
CA GLY A 411 -5.33 1.59 -25.37
C GLY A 411 -6.20 0.41 -25.01
N THR A 412 -5.55 -0.73 -24.94
CA THR A 412 -6.17 -2.00 -24.57
C THR A 412 -5.22 -2.83 -23.72
N ARG A 413 -5.78 -3.60 -22.79
CA ARG A 413 -5.03 -4.53 -21.95
C ARG A 413 -5.68 -5.90 -22.00
N TRP A 414 -4.89 -6.93 -22.21
CA TRP A 414 -5.23 -8.33 -22.01
C TRP A 414 -4.47 -8.85 -20.81
N HIS A 415 -5.19 -9.35 -19.84
CA HIS A 415 -4.65 -9.78 -18.56
C HIS A 415 -5.14 -11.20 -18.24
N TYR A 416 -4.27 -11.97 -17.61
CA TYR A 416 -4.59 -13.25 -17.02
C TYR A 416 -3.95 -13.31 -15.64
N ASP A 417 -4.73 -13.71 -14.66
CA ASP A 417 -4.21 -14.11 -13.37
C ASP A 417 -4.84 -15.39 -12.85
N SER A 418 -4.17 -16.04 -11.92
CA SER A 418 -4.66 -17.25 -11.26
C SER A 418 -4.20 -17.30 -9.82
N TYR A 419 -4.97 -18.01 -9.04
CA TYR A 419 -4.75 -18.22 -7.64
C TYR A 419 -5.05 -19.69 -7.30
N TYR A 420 -4.09 -20.34 -6.63
CA TYR A 420 -4.23 -21.70 -6.12
C TYR A 420 -4.09 -21.66 -4.60
N ASP A 421 -5.10 -22.18 -3.88
CA ASP A 421 -5.15 -22.26 -2.42
C ASP A 421 -4.91 -23.70 -1.99
N PHE A 422 -3.88 -23.88 -1.18
CA PHE A 422 -3.53 -25.14 -0.56
C PHE A 422 -3.27 -24.91 0.93
N SER A 423 -4.31 -25.04 1.73
CA SER A 423 -4.21 -24.84 3.18
C SER A 423 -3.98 -26.16 3.91
N PHE A 424 -3.10 -26.13 4.93
CA PHE A 424 -2.87 -27.23 5.86
C PHE A 424 -2.79 -26.67 7.29
N TYR A 425 -2.71 -27.57 8.28
CA TYR A 425 -2.77 -27.21 9.69
C TYR A 425 -1.68 -27.90 10.47
N ASP A 426 -1.02 -27.14 11.36
CA ASP A 426 -0.16 -27.67 12.43
C ASP A 426 -0.89 -27.50 13.76
N TYR A 427 -0.85 -28.53 14.61
CA TYR A 427 -1.45 -28.54 15.93
C TYR A 427 -0.36 -28.46 17.00
N TYR A 428 -0.61 -27.63 17.99
CA TYR A 428 0.33 -27.40 19.09
C TYR A 428 -0.41 -27.51 20.42
N ASN A 429 0.22 -28.17 21.40
CA ASN A 429 -0.21 -28.12 22.78
C ASN A 429 0.47 -26.93 23.48
N LEU A 430 -0.32 -26.03 24.07
CA LEU A 430 0.15 -24.88 24.82
C LEU A 430 0.29 -25.25 26.30
N GLN A 431 1.53 -25.30 26.80
CA GLN A 431 1.87 -25.61 28.18
C GLN A 431 2.76 -24.53 28.78
N ASN A 432 2.33 -23.89 29.86
CA ASN A 432 3.09 -22.82 30.52
C ASN A 432 3.55 -21.70 29.56
N GLY A 433 2.70 -21.34 28.60
CA GLY A 433 3.00 -20.32 27.58
C GLY A 433 3.92 -20.78 26.44
N ILE A 434 4.32 -22.06 26.38
CA ILE A 434 5.17 -22.62 25.32
C ILE A 434 4.34 -23.57 24.45
N MET A 435 4.45 -23.44 23.14
CA MET A 435 3.79 -24.30 22.16
C MET A 435 4.67 -25.48 21.77
N TYR A 436 4.15 -26.70 21.97
CA TYR A 436 4.77 -27.96 21.58
C TYR A 436 4.02 -28.57 20.40
N HIS A 437 4.70 -28.77 19.28
CA HIS A 437 4.11 -29.40 18.10
C HIS A 437 3.63 -30.82 18.42
N THR A 438 2.40 -31.14 18.02
CA THR A 438 1.78 -32.46 18.26
C THR A 438 1.53 -33.23 16.96
N SER A 439 1.02 -32.56 15.94
CA SER A 439 0.71 -33.19 14.65
C SER A 439 0.57 -32.16 13.54
N SER A 440 0.67 -32.61 12.30
CA SER A 440 0.34 -31.84 11.11
C SER A 440 -0.70 -32.58 10.29
N THR A 441 -1.72 -31.88 9.83
CA THR A 441 -2.78 -32.47 9.02
C THR A 441 -2.93 -31.71 7.71
N LEU A 442 -2.69 -32.40 6.62
CA LEU A 442 -3.11 -31.92 5.31
C LEU A 442 -4.64 -31.96 5.29
N LYS A 443 -5.29 -30.81 5.26
CA LYS A 443 -6.72 -30.77 5.01
C LYS A 443 -6.92 -31.39 3.65
N GLU A 444 -7.74 -32.46 3.59
CA GLU A 444 -7.95 -33.31 2.42
C GLU A 444 -7.91 -32.55 1.08
N ALA A 445 -7.48 -33.22 0.02
CA ALA A 445 -7.44 -32.69 -1.35
C ALA A 445 -8.77 -32.01 -1.80
N ALA A 446 -9.87 -32.32 -1.14
CA ALA A 446 -11.18 -31.69 -1.29
C ALA A 446 -11.21 -30.17 -0.99
N SER A 447 -10.20 -29.62 -0.31
CA SER A 447 -10.15 -28.19 0.04
C SER A 447 -9.28 -27.35 -0.91
N SER A 448 -8.48 -27.94 -1.78
CA SER A 448 -7.69 -27.17 -2.73
C SER A 448 -8.57 -26.54 -3.80
N LYS A 449 -8.35 -25.24 -4.07
CA LYS A 449 -9.14 -24.46 -5.01
C LYS A 449 -8.22 -23.78 -6.00
N GLU A 450 -8.57 -23.85 -7.28
CA GLU A 450 -7.89 -23.11 -8.33
C GLU A 450 -8.87 -22.13 -8.98
N TYR A 451 -8.46 -20.89 -9.06
CA TYR A 451 -9.19 -19.82 -9.71
C TYR A 451 -8.36 -19.23 -10.83
N LYS A 452 -9.00 -18.93 -11.96
CA LYS A 452 -8.40 -18.33 -13.15
C LYS A 452 -9.29 -17.22 -13.64
N THR A 453 -8.69 -16.06 -13.95
CA THR A 453 -9.44 -14.91 -14.44
C THR A 453 -8.74 -14.28 -15.63
N TRP A 454 -9.53 -13.92 -16.63
CA TRP A 454 -9.09 -13.15 -17.81
C TRP A 454 -9.78 -11.78 -17.75
N GLY A 455 -8.99 -10.72 -17.76
CA GLY A 455 -9.45 -9.35 -17.88
C GLY A 455 -9.10 -8.78 -19.25
N ARG A 456 -10.05 -8.09 -19.86
CA ARG A 456 -9.84 -7.37 -21.13
C ARG A 456 -10.40 -5.98 -20.94
N SER A 457 -9.61 -4.97 -21.29
CA SER A 457 -10.05 -3.59 -21.21
C SER A 457 -9.77 -2.80 -22.46
N LEU A 458 -10.64 -1.86 -22.73
CA LEU A 458 -10.46 -0.79 -23.70
C LEU A 458 -10.63 0.54 -22.97
N TYR A 459 -9.79 1.52 -23.25
CA TYR A 459 -9.88 2.84 -22.66
C TYR A 459 -9.47 3.94 -23.62
N ILE A 460 -10.05 5.10 -23.42
CA ILE A 460 -9.77 6.32 -24.18
C ILE A 460 -9.93 7.54 -23.26
N GLN A 461 -9.03 8.50 -23.37
CA GLN A 461 -9.11 9.79 -22.70
C GLN A 461 -8.51 10.85 -23.61
N ASP A 462 -9.16 11.98 -23.75
CA ASP A 462 -8.63 13.12 -24.50
C ASP A 462 -8.44 14.32 -23.54
N SER A 463 -7.23 14.88 -23.53
CA SER A 463 -6.93 16.14 -22.85
C SER A 463 -7.01 17.27 -23.88
N ILE A 464 -8.11 18.01 -23.87
CA ILE A 464 -8.43 19.06 -24.83
C ILE A 464 -8.09 20.39 -24.20
N GLN A 465 -7.08 21.08 -24.70
CA GLN A 465 -6.67 22.41 -24.22
C GLN A 465 -7.19 23.50 -25.13
N PHE A 466 -7.84 24.48 -24.53
CA PHE A 466 -8.27 25.74 -25.16
C PHE A 466 -7.81 26.91 -24.29
N ASN A 467 -6.80 27.65 -24.74
CA ASN A 467 -6.16 28.71 -23.95
C ASN A 467 -5.76 28.21 -22.54
N ASN A 468 -6.39 28.78 -21.52
CA ASN A 468 -6.11 28.47 -20.12
C ASN A 468 -7.00 27.33 -19.54
N LEU A 469 -7.89 26.76 -20.34
CA LEU A 469 -8.81 25.71 -19.94
C LEU A 469 -8.41 24.40 -20.60
N THR A 470 -8.23 23.37 -19.78
CA THR A 470 -8.10 21.98 -20.23
C THR A 470 -9.34 21.20 -19.78
N VAL A 471 -9.97 20.47 -20.69
CA VAL A 471 -11.09 19.56 -20.41
C VAL A 471 -10.68 18.14 -20.77
N THR A 472 -10.93 17.18 -19.89
CA THR A 472 -10.43 15.82 -20.03
C THR A 472 -11.56 14.80 -19.89
N PRO A 473 -12.33 14.52 -20.96
CA PRO A 473 -13.26 13.39 -21.02
C PRO A 473 -12.50 12.07 -21.11
N GLY A 474 -13.02 11.03 -20.47
CA GLY A 474 -12.44 9.69 -20.52
C GLY A 474 -13.49 8.59 -20.34
N PHE A 475 -13.21 7.44 -20.93
CA PHE A 475 -14.08 6.26 -20.88
C PHE A 475 -13.24 4.97 -20.84
N ARG A 476 -13.72 3.98 -20.09
CA ARG A 476 -13.15 2.63 -19.98
C ARG A 476 -14.26 1.58 -20.00
N TYR A 477 -14.06 0.56 -20.79
CA TYR A 477 -14.80 -0.69 -20.76
C TYR A 477 -13.92 -1.81 -20.24
N GLU A 478 -14.48 -2.69 -19.41
CA GLU A 478 -13.77 -3.84 -18.87
C GLU A 478 -14.66 -5.09 -18.86
N LYS A 479 -14.13 -6.21 -19.36
CA LYS A 479 -14.76 -7.53 -19.31
C LYS A 479 -13.87 -8.49 -18.55
N VAL A 480 -14.48 -9.22 -17.61
CA VAL A 480 -13.83 -10.18 -16.72
C VAL A 480 -14.48 -11.54 -16.86
N ASP A 481 -13.71 -12.52 -17.31
CA ASP A 481 -14.14 -13.94 -17.39
C ASP A 481 -13.43 -14.72 -16.27
N ALA A 482 -14.17 -15.35 -15.37
CA ALA A 482 -13.62 -16.10 -14.23
C ALA A 482 -13.98 -17.59 -14.31
N LYS A 483 -13.04 -18.43 -13.88
CA LYS A 483 -13.21 -19.88 -13.78
C LYS A 483 -12.73 -20.41 -12.43
N ARG A 484 -13.46 -21.35 -11.85
CA ARG A 484 -13.10 -22.02 -10.61
C ARG A 484 -13.15 -23.53 -10.78
N ALA A 485 -12.09 -24.21 -10.36
CA ALA A 485 -12.03 -25.64 -10.15
C ALA A 485 -11.82 -25.92 -8.65
N ARG A 486 -12.51 -26.92 -8.11
CA ARG A 486 -12.33 -27.44 -6.75
C ARG A 486 -11.96 -28.91 -6.85
N SER A 487 -10.94 -29.35 -6.11
CA SER A 487 -10.59 -30.75 -6.01
C SER A 487 -11.76 -31.55 -5.41
N GLY A 488 -12.03 -32.74 -5.95
CA GLY A 488 -13.11 -33.62 -5.47
C GLY A 488 -14.52 -33.26 -5.95
N THR A 489 -14.69 -32.20 -6.80
CA THR A 489 -15.98 -31.89 -7.42
C THR A 489 -15.88 -31.97 -8.95
N SER A 490 -16.82 -32.69 -9.58
CA SER A 490 -16.94 -32.68 -11.04
C SER A 490 -17.69 -31.43 -11.48
N GLY A 491 -16.93 -30.41 -11.90
CA GLY A 491 -17.53 -29.24 -12.51
C GLY A 491 -16.62 -28.02 -12.48
N LEU A 492 -16.40 -27.44 -13.67
CA LEU A 492 -15.78 -26.13 -13.86
C LEU A 492 -16.88 -25.07 -13.75
N LEU A 493 -16.86 -24.25 -12.70
CA LEU A 493 -17.75 -23.09 -12.60
C LEU A 493 -17.15 -21.94 -13.43
N THR A 494 -18.01 -21.28 -14.19
CA THR A 494 -17.65 -20.11 -15.00
C THR A 494 -18.57 -18.93 -14.67
N ALA A 495 -18.03 -17.73 -14.65
CA ALA A 495 -18.77 -16.49 -14.54
C ALA A 495 -18.11 -15.41 -15.40
N ASP A 496 -18.90 -14.48 -15.88
CA ASP A 496 -18.44 -13.28 -16.56
C ASP A 496 -19.12 -12.05 -15.97
N VAL A 497 -18.39 -10.95 -15.97
CA VAL A 497 -18.88 -9.65 -15.47
C VAL A 497 -18.31 -8.57 -16.39
N GLU A 498 -19.12 -7.57 -16.70
CA GLU A 498 -18.73 -6.40 -17.48
C GLU A 498 -18.97 -5.14 -16.67
N GLY A 499 -18.16 -4.11 -16.93
CA GLY A 499 -18.31 -2.81 -16.27
C GLY A 499 -17.78 -1.67 -17.11
N TYR A 500 -18.31 -0.51 -16.83
CA TYR A 500 -17.96 0.74 -17.49
C TYR A 500 -17.51 1.74 -16.44
N SER A 501 -16.51 2.56 -16.80
CA SER A 501 -16.07 3.69 -16.01
C SER A 501 -15.90 4.86 -16.95
N GLY A 502 -16.21 6.05 -16.50
CA GLY A 502 -16.08 7.23 -17.32
C GLY A 502 -16.18 8.50 -16.52
N GLY A 503 -15.72 9.58 -17.10
CA GLY A 503 -15.79 10.86 -16.43
C GLY A 503 -15.29 11.99 -17.30
N VAL A 504 -15.48 13.19 -16.79
CA VAL A 504 -14.92 14.41 -17.36
C VAL A 504 -14.34 15.27 -16.23
N GLY A 505 -13.14 15.76 -16.46
CA GLY A 505 -12.51 16.72 -15.58
C GLY A 505 -12.13 17.98 -16.32
N PHE A 506 -11.86 19.05 -15.59
CA PHE A 506 -11.32 20.29 -16.12
C PHE A 506 -10.21 20.84 -15.24
N ASN A 507 -9.29 21.59 -15.85
CA ASN A 507 -8.31 22.41 -15.16
C ASN A 507 -8.28 23.80 -15.84
N TYR A 508 -8.54 24.86 -15.08
CA TYR A 508 -8.52 26.25 -15.54
C TYR A 508 -7.39 27.02 -14.87
N VAL A 509 -6.41 27.44 -15.65
CA VAL A 509 -5.29 28.26 -15.19
C VAL A 509 -5.73 29.73 -15.18
N ALA A 510 -6.15 30.22 -14.00
CA ALA A 510 -6.63 31.58 -13.84
C ALA A 510 -5.49 32.61 -13.97
N ASN A 511 -4.30 32.29 -13.48
CA ASN A 511 -3.05 33.04 -13.64
C ASN A 511 -1.86 32.14 -13.29
N ASN A 512 -0.64 32.70 -13.36
CA ASN A 512 0.62 31.96 -13.11
C ASN A 512 0.71 31.29 -11.74
N ASN A 513 -0.12 31.68 -10.77
CA ASN A 513 -0.10 31.18 -9.41
C ASN A 513 -1.35 30.36 -9.03
N LEU A 514 -2.44 30.49 -9.77
CA LEU A 514 -3.74 29.94 -9.40
C LEU A 514 -4.34 29.13 -10.53
N SER A 515 -4.68 27.88 -10.25
CA SER A 515 -5.55 27.06 -11.09
C SER A 515 -6.75 26.53 -10.29
N ILE A 516 -7.85 26.31 -10.99
CA ILE A 516 -9.09 25.72 -10.48
C ILE A 516 -9.33 24.45 -11.26
N PHE A 517 -9.63 23.36 -10.57
CA PHE A 517 -9.92 22.09 -11.19
C PHE A 517 -11.19 21.47 -10.65
N GLY A 518 -11.78 20.57 -11.40
CA GLY A 518 -12.91 19.79 -10.92
C GLY A 518 -13.20 18.62 -11.83
N SER A 519 -13.96 17.66 -11.33
CA SER A 519 -14.30 16.46 -12.10
C SER A 519 -15.60 15.82 -11.62
N VAL A 520 -16.22 15.09 -12.54
CA VAL A 520 -17.22 14.06 -12.24
C VAL A 520 -16.78 12.76 -12.86
N HIS A 521 -16.92 11.67 -12.10
CA HIS A 521 -16.42 10.37 -12.49
C HIS A 521 -17.34 9.26 -12.01
N GLN A 522 -17.73 8.35 -12.91
CA GLN A 522 -18.35 7.09 -12.58
C GLN A 522 -17.27 6.00 -12.56
N GLY A 523 -17.08 5.37 -11.41
CA GLY A 523 -16.17 4.24 -11.20
C GLY A 523 -16.90 2.91 -11.18
N SER A 524 -16.16 1.83 -11.40
CA SER A 524 -16.65 0.45 -11.28
C SER A 524 -15.57 -0.42 -10.63
N SER A 525 -15.99 -1.34 -9.76
CA SER A 525 -15.14 -2.37 -9.17
C SER A 525 -15.83 -3.73 -9.22
N PHE A 526 -15.13 -4.72 -9.73
CA PHE A 526 -15.66 -6.07 -9.87
C PHE A 526 -15.52 -6.86 -8.57
N PRO A 527 -16.45 -7.81 -8.28
CA PRO A 527 -16.21 -8.80 -7.23
C PRO A 527 -14.96 -9.64 -7.56
N LYS A 528 -14.29 -10.14 -6.53
CA LYS A 528 -13.17 -11.07 -6.74
C LYS A 528 -13.65 -12.30 -7.51
N GLY A 529 -12.83 -12.80 -8.42
CA GLY A 529 -13.10 -14.08 -9.06
C GLY A 529 -13.29 -15.24 -8.07
N SER A 530 -12.71 -15.12 -6.86
CA SER A 530 -12.91 -16.06 -5.76
C SER A 530 -14.26 -15.92 -5.05
N ASP A 531 -14.88 -14.75 -5.08
CA ASP A 531 -16.06 -14.42 -4.27
C ASP A 531 -17.38 -14.57 -5.07
N ILE A 532 -17.31 -14.61 -6.39
CA ILE A 532 -18.48 -14.83 -7.26
C ILE A 532 -19.20 -16.17 -6.93
N TRP A 533 -18.54 -17.10 -6.19
CA TRP A 533 -19.06 -18.42 -5.84
C TRP A 533 -19.05 -18.71 -4.34
N THR A 534 -19.29 -17.76 -3.48
CA THR A 534 -19.19 -17.95 -2.02
C THR A 534 -20.31 -18.74 -1.39
N ALA A 535 -21.40 -19.05 -2.10
CA ALA A 535 -22.48 -19.84 -1.54
C ALA A 535 -22.06 -21.28 -1.20
N ALA A 536 -22.36 -21.71 0.01
CA ALA A 536 -22.11 -23.07 0.50
C ALA A 536 -22.85 -24.15 -0.33
N SER A 537 -23.89 -23.77 -1.06
CA SER A 537 -24.76 -24.63 -1.89
C SER A 537 -24.25 -24.83 -3.33
N GLY A 538 -23.14 -24.21 -3.74
CA GLY A 538 -22.69 -24.29 -5.13
C GLY A 538 -23.53 -23.49 -6.12
N SER A 539 -24.52 -22.74 -5.67
CA SER A 539 -25.29 -21.81 -6.49
C SER A 539 -24.46 -20.53 -6.70
N ARG A 540 -24.55 -19.97 -7.90
CA ARG A 540 -23.97 -18.69 -8.28
C ARG A 540 -24.67 -17.60 -7.47
N GLU A 541 -23.98 -16.96 -6.54
CA GLU A 541 -24.43 -15.66 -6.04
C GLU A 541 -24.17 -14.63 -7.13
N ASN A 542 -25.21 -13.98 -7.61
CA ASN A 542 -25.09 -12.84 -8.49
C ASN A 542 -24.65 -11.65 -7.65
N MET A 543 -23.33 -11.47 -7.54
CA MET A 543 -22.77 -10.23 -7.02
C MET A 543 -22.64 -9.23 -8.17
N ASP A 544 -23.32 -8.12 -8.05
CA ASP A 544 -23.21 -7.01 -8.98
C ASP A 544 -21.86 -6.28 -8.78
N PRO A 545 -21.30 -5.70 -9.83
CA PRO A 545 -20.18 -4.78 -9.68
C PRO A 545 -20.58 -3.61 -8.78
N GLU A 546 -19.71 -3.25 -7.85
CA GLU A 546 -19.83 -1.99 -7.13
C GLU A 546 -19.65 -0.84 -8.12
N THR A 547 -20.48 0.18 -8.00
CA THR A 547 -20.36 1.43 -8.74
C THR A 547 -20.16 2.60 -7.80
N SER A 548 -19.54 3.67 -8.30
CA SER A 548 -19.40 4.94 -7.58
C SER A 548 -19.64 6.12 -8.50
N PHE A 549 -20.21 7.20 -7.97
CA PHE A 549 -20.32 8.48 -8.65
C PHE A 549 -19.64 9.57 -7.83
N ALA A 550 -18.45 9.95 -8.25
CA ALA A 550 -17.60 10.92 -7.57
C ALA A 550 -17.64 12.29 -8.23
N LYS A 551 -17.69 13.32 -7.41
CA LYS A 551 -17.69 14.74 -7.79
C LYS A 551 -16.60 15.44 -6.99
N GLU A 552 -15.83 16.31 -7.62
CA GLU A 552 -14.86 17.14 -6.91
C GLU A 552 -14.72 18.52 -7.55
N ILE A 553 -14.36 19.48 -6.72
CA ILE A 553 -13.89 20.79 -7.13
C ILE A 553 -12.76 21.23 -6.20
N GLY A 554 -11.75 21.88 -6.75
CA GLY A 554 -10.62 22.35 -5.95
C GLY A 554 -9.85 23.48 -6.61
N LEU A 555 -8.90 23.98 -5.85
CA LEU A 555 -7.98 25.02 -6.30
C LEU A 555 -6.53 24.66 -5.93
N ARG A 556 -5.59 25.10 -6.75
CA ARG A 556 -4.16 25.04 -6.51
C ARG A 556 -3.58 26.45 -6.57
N TYR A 557 -2.90 26.84 -5.50
CA TYR A 557 -2.20 28.11 -5.43
C TYR A 557 -0.71 27.86 -5.19
N LYS A 558 0.12 28.27 -6.14
CA LYS A 558 1.58 28.08 -6.08
C LYS A 558 2.28 29.40 -6.38
N ASN A 559 2.94 29.96 -5.39
CA ASN A 559 3.73 31.19 -5.54
C ASN A 559 5.19 30.89 -5.10
N ARG A 560 6.04 30.67 -6.10
CA ARG A 560 7.45 30.33 -5.88
C ARG A 560 8.22 31.48 -5.22
N ASP A 561 7.90 32.72 -5.56
CA ASP A 561 8.57 33.92 -5.01
C ASP A 561 8.25 34.15 -3.53
N LYS A 562 7.16 33.58 -3.05
CA LYS A 562 6.74 33.65 -1.63
C LYS A 562 6.93 32.32 -0.88
N GLY A 563 7.43 31.27 -1.55
CA GLY A 563 7.57 29.96 -0.94
C GLY A 563 6.26 29.33 -0.50
N ILE A 564 5.16 29.58 -1.25
CA ILE A 564 3.81 29.09 -0.94
C ILE A 564 3.40 28.04 -1.97
N ASN A 565 2.89 26.89 -1.49
CA ASN A 565 2.20 25.89 -2.30
C ASN A 565 1.00 25.38 -1.51
N THR A 566 -0.20 25.54 -2.04
CA THR A 566 -1.45 25.16 -1.37
C THR A 566 -2.41 24.50 -2.36
N LYS A 567 -3.03 23.41 -1.94
CA LYS A 567 -4.12 22.74 -2.65
C LYS A 567 -5.28 22.51 -1.71
N ILE A 568 -6.48 22.85 -2.16
CA ILE A 568 -7.74 22.60 -1.46
C ILE A 568 -8.67 21.88 -2.42
N ALA A 569 -9.38 20.86 -1.96
CA ALA A 569 -10.42 20.18 -2.71
C ALA A 569 -11.60 19.84 -1.81
N ILE A 570 -12.80 19.93 -2.36
CA ILE A 570 -14.03 19.41 -1.77
C ILE A 570 -14.48 18.27 -2.66
N PHE A 571 -14.91 17.17 -2.06
CA PHE A 571 -15.36 15.99 -2.78
C PHE A 571 -16.64 15.42 -2.20
N HIS A 572 -17.37 14.70 -3.04
CA HIS A 572 -18.52 13.89 -2.67
C HIS A 572 -18.55 12.66 -3.56
N THR A 573 -18.78 11.48 -2.98
CA THR A 573 -18.85 10.20 -3.70
C THR A 573 -20.01 9.39 -3.16
N ASP A 574 -20.90 9.00 -4.03
CA ASP A 574 -21.97 8.03 -3.79
C ASP A 574 -21.47 6.64 -4.23
N PHE A 575 -21.73 5.60 -3.44
CA PHE A 575 -21.43 4.19 -3.76
C PHE A 575 -22.72 3.39 -3.75
N GLU A 576 -22.94 2.65 -4.82
CA GLU A 576 -24.00 1.66 -4.93
C GLU A 576 -23.39 0.26 -4.94
N ASP A 577 -24.12 -0.70 -4.32
CA ASP A 577 -23.69 -2.10 -4.21
C ASP A 577 -22.27 -2.26 -3.65
N LEU A 578 -21.90 -1.45 -2.64
CA LEU A 578 -20.57 -1.48 -2.03
C LEU A 578 -20.18 -2.92 -1.65
N ILE A 579 -19.14 -3.44 -2.28
CA ILE A 579 -18.61 -4.76 -1.99
C ILE A 579 -17.71 -4.67 -0.77
N VAL A 580 -18.14 -5.23 0.35
CA VAL A 580 -17.35 -5.34 1.58
C VAL A 580 -16.93 -6.78 1.81
N SER A 581 -15.77 -6.96 2.40
CA SER A 581 -15.25 -8.26 2.76
C SER A 581 -14.81 -8.24 4.22
N SER A 582 -15.46 -9.02 5.05
CA SER A 582 -15.04 -9.22 6.43
C SER A 582 -13.75 -10.06 6.49
N ASN A 583 -12.64 -9.55 6.00
CA ASN A 583 -11.32 -10.19 6.16
C ASN A 583 -10.88 -10.15 7.64
N THR A 584 -11.70 -10.73 8.50
CA THR A 584 -11.43 -10.83 9.95
C THR A 584 -10.44 -11.93 10.26
N GLY A 585 -10.11 -12.76 9.26
CA GLY A 585 -9.21 -13.88 9.42
C GLY A 585 -9.77 -15.06 10.22
N ALA A 586 -10.88 -14.91 10.89
CA ALA A 586 -11.58 -15.99 11.53
C ALA A 586 -12.45 -16.70 10.49
N GLY A 587 -12.00 -17.81 10.00
CA GLY A 587 -12.69 -18.90 9.29
C GLY A 587 -13.61 -18.58 8.11
N THR A 588 -14.50 -17.64 8.19
CA THR A 588 -15.49 -17.31 7.18
C THR A 588 -15.43 -15.84 6.80
N ALA A 589 -14.61 -15.51 5.79
CA ALA A 589 -14.75 -14.23 5.13
C ALA A 589 -16.06 -14.27 4.31
N VAL A 590 -17.03 -13.47 4.69
CA VAL A 590 -18.24 -13.23 3.89
C VAL A 590 -17.97 -11.99 3.03
N THR A 591 -18.14 -12.13 1.73
CA THR A 591 -18.15 -10.99 0.80
C THR A 591 -19.58 -10.76 0.38
N GLN A 592 -20.03 -9.52 0.45
CA GLN A 592 -21.41 -9.15 0.15
C GLN A 592 -21.49 -7.73 -0.40
N ASN A 593 -22.59 -7.41 -1.09
CA ASN A 593 -22.99 -6.04 -1.35
C ASN A 593 -23.61 -5.48 -0.06
N ALA A 594 -22.96 -4.51 0.58
CA ALA A 594 -23.38 -3.93 1.87
C ALA A 594 -24.47 -2.87 1.72
N GLY A 595 -24.78 -2.46 0.49
CA GLY A 595 -25.78 -1.44 0.19
C GLY A 595 -25.16 -0.13 -0.28
N GLU A 596 -25.87 0.95 -0.04
CA GLU A 596 -25.47 2.31 -0.46
C GLU A 596 -24.71 3.01 0.65
N VAL A 597 -23.66 3.72 0.26
CA VAL A 597 -22.79 4.49 1.14
C VAL A 597 -22.47 5.82 0.48
N GLU A 598 -22.39 6.88 1.26
CA GLU A 598 -21.82 8.13 0.77
C GLU A 598 -20.56 8.51 1.53
N SER A 599 -19.67 9.24 0.86
CA SER A 599 -18.50 9.85 1.47
C SER A 599 -18.29 11.25 0.91
N TYR A 600 -18.11 12.23 1.79
CA TYR A 600 -17.86 13.62 1.40
C TYR A 600 -16.87 14.29 2.34
N GLY A 601 -16.22 15.34 1.88
CA GLY A 601 -15.28 16.03 2.73
C GLY A 601 -14.45 17.12 2.05
N LEU A 602 -13.44 17.56 2.82
CA LEU A 602 -12.49 18.61 2.46
C LEU A 602 -11.07 18.10 2.62
N GLU A 603 -10.25 18.36 1.63
CA GLU A 603 -8.83 18.06 1.58
C GLU A 603 -8.03 19.37 1.50
N LEU A 604 -7.02 19.53 2.36
CA LEU A 604 -6.09 20.66 2.33
C LEU A 604 -4.66 20.15 2.40
N SER A 605 -3.81 20.64 1.52
CA SER A 605 -2.35 20.53 1.63
C SER A 605 -1.75 21.92 1.46
N ALA A 606 -0.91 22.35 2.37
CA ALA A 606 -0.26 23.64 2.32
C ALA A 606 1.21 23.55 2.74
N THR A 607 2.07 24.24 2.02
CA THR A 607 3.47 24.45 2.38
C THR A 607 3.78 25.95 2.31
N TYR A 608 4.43 26.47 3.33
CA TYR A 608 4.87 27.86 3.39
C TYR A 608 6.26 27.96 4.01
N ASP A 609 7.23 28.45 3.23
CA ASP A 609 8.58 28.70 3.74
C ASP A 609 8.68 30.10 4.34
N VAL A 610 8.57 30.18 5.66
CA VAL A 610 8.62 31.45 6.42
C VAL A 610 10.03 32.07 6.31
N GLY A 611 11.08 31.25 6.39
CA GLY A 611 12.46 31.71 6.32
C GLY A 611 12.77 32.34 4.97
N PHE A 612 12.39 31.66 3.88
CA PHE A 612 12.53 32.17 2.52
C PHE A 612 11.76 33.49 2.32
N ASN A 613 10.49 33.51 2.70
CA ASN A 613 9.65 34.69 2.54
C ASN A 613 10.13 35.91 3.35
N ARG A 614 10.69 35.69 4.55
CA ARG A 614 11.21 36.73 5.44
C ARG A 614 12.67 37.09 5.17
N GLY A 615 13.34 36.44 4.19
CA GLY A 615 14.75 36.66 3.88
C GLY A 615 15.67 36.24 5.03
N TRP A 616 15.33 35.21 5.78
CA TRP A 616 16.18 34.67 6.84
C TRP A 616 17.42 33.99 6.24
N SER A 617 18.49 33.84 7.02
CA SER A 617 19.70 33.10 6.60
C SER A 617 19.51 31.58 6.56
N PHE A 618 18.26 31.09 6.73
CA PHE A 618 17.87 29.70 6.71
C PHE A 618 16.43 29.57 6.20
N ASN A 619 16.09 28.43 5.59
CA ASN A 619 14.74 28.11 5.21
C ASN A 619 14.00 27.49 6.38
N ASN A 620 12.72 27.81 6.49
CA ASN A 620 11.84 27.26 7.51
C ASN A 620 10.48 26.93 6.90
N PRO A 621 10.41 25.86 6.07
CA PRO A 621 9.15 25.40 5.50
C PRO A 621 8.25 24.77 6.56
N TRP A 622 7.03 25.26 6.64
CA TRP A 622 5.92 24.68 7.37
C TRP A 622 5.04 23.90 6.41
N THR A 623 4.64 22.72 6.80
CA THR A 623 3.71 21.88 6.05
C THR A 623 2.49 21.58 6.88
N LEU A 624 1.32 21.64 6.26
CA LEU A 624 0.04 21.27 6.84
C LEU A 624 -0.72 20.41 5.85
N THR A 625 -1.15 19.25 6.30
CA THR A 625 -2.12 18.41 5.59
C THR A 625 -3.32 18.21 6.49
N TYR A 626 -4.51 18.46 5.97
CA TYR A 626 -5.76 18.26 6.68
C TYR A 626 -6.76 17.53 5.80
N THR A 627 -7.41 16.55 6.37
CA THR A 627 -8.56 15.87 5.78
C THR A 627 -9.71 15.92 6.77
N ASN A 628 -10.83 16.44 6.33
CA ASN A 628 -12.12 16.17 6.94
C ASN A 628 -12.90 15.28 5.97
N SER A 629 -13.38 14.15 6.43
CA SER A 629 -14.18 13.22 5.63
C SER A 629 -15.22 12.57 6.50
N HIS A 630 -16.42 12.53 6.03
CA HIS A 630 -17.52 11.79 6.63
C HIS A 630 -17.95 10.70 5.65
N ALA A 631 -18.08 9.47 6.15
CA ALA A 631 -18.50 8.33 5.34
C ALA A 631 -19.53 7.51 6.11
N GLU A 632 -20.75 7.36 5.57
CA GLU A 632 -21.86 6.75 6.26
C GLU A 632 -22.70 5.80 5.39
N PHE A 633 -23.41 4.89 6.03
CA PHE A 633 -24.37 4.00 5.38
C PHE A 633 -25.68 4.75 5.12
N LEU A 634 -26.18 4.74 3.87
CA LEU A 634 -27.45 5.34 3.48
C LEU A 634 -28.66 4.44 3.72
N ASN A 635 -28.40 3.14 3.94
CA ASN A 635 -29.42 2.13 4.27
C ASN A 635 -28.85 1.13 5.27
N ASP A 636 -29.74 0.33 5.88
CA ASP A 636 -29.33 -0.78 6.73
C ASP A 636 -28.57 -1.82 5.89
N ALA A 637 -27.39 -2.23 6.33
CA ALA A 637 -26.63 -3.26 5.67
C ALA A 637 -27.43 -4.58 5.66
N LYS A 638 -27.44 -5.28 4.53
CA LYS A 638 -28.04 -6.61 4.44
C LYS A 638 -27.30 -7.54 5.41
N LYS A 639 -28.02 -8.07 6.39
CA LYS A 639 -27.46 -8.97 7.39
C LYS A 639 -26.96 -10.24 6.69
N SER A 640 -25.66 -10.51 6.77
CA SER A 640 -25.10 -11.81 6.45
C SER A 640 -24.70 -12.52 7.72
N ASP A 641 -25.09 -13.77 7.86
CA ASP A 641 -24.69 -14.61 8.98
C ASP A 641 -23.14 -14.73 8.97
N GLY A 642 -22.51 -14.25 10.03
CA GLY A 642 -21.05 -14.31 10.22
C GLY A 642 -20.26 -13.05 9.87
N ASP A 643 -20.84 -12.00 9.30
CA ASP A 643 -20.14 -10.71 9.12
C ASP A 643 -20.26 -9.85 10.40
N THR A 644 -19.15 -9.79 11.15
CA THR A 644 -19.10 -9.03 12.41
C THR A 644 -18.71 -7.57 12.22
N ILE A 645 -18.19 -7.19 11.06
CA ILE A 645 -17.69 -5.82 10.80
C ILE A 645 -18.76 -4.96 10.12
N TYR A 646 -19.47 -5.49 9.15
CA TYR A 646 -20.47 -4.75 8.36
C TYR A 646 -21.90 -5.22 8.54
N GLY A 647 -22.11 -6.48 8.98
CA GLY A 647 -23.41 -7.17 8.92
C GLY A 647 -24.54 -6.58 9.76
N ASN A 648 -24.26 -5.68 10.69
CA ASN A 648 -25.27 -5.01 11.53
C ASN A 648 -25.23 -3.49 11.41
N ALA A 649 -24.59 -2.96 10.36
CA ALA A 649 -24.58 -1.52 10.14
C ALA A 649 -26.00 -1.00 9.88
N LYS A 650 -26.30 0.18 10.41
CA LYS A 650 -27.57 0.87 10.27
C LYS A 650 -27.40 2.13 9.44
N LYS A 651 -28.47 2.56 8.80
CA LYS A 651 -28.51 3.88 8.14
C LYS A 651 -28.03 4.97 9.11
N GLY A 652 -27.12 5.83 8.64
CA GLY A 652 -26.52 6.91 9.41
C GLY A 652 -25.35 6.46 10.33
N ASN A 653 -24.95 5.18 10.29
CA ASN A 653 -23.74 4.75 10.96
C ASN A 653 -22.51 5.03 10.08
N ASP A 654 -21.41 5.44 10.74
CA ASP A 654 -20.12 5.69 10.07
C ASP A 654 -19.51 4.40 9.53
N LEU A 655 -18.80 4.52 8.41
CA LEU A 655 -17.98 3.42 7.90
C LEU A 655 -16.82 3.10 8.84
N PRO A 656 -16.51 1.80 9.06
CA PRO A 656 -15.40 1.39 9.90
C PRO A 656 -14.04 1.90 9.39
N PHE A 657 -13.15 2.22 10.33
CA PHE A 657 -11.75 2.62 10.10
C PHE A 657 -11.55 3.95 9.34
N ILE A 658 -12.60 4.74 9.21
CA ILE A 658 -12.54 6.10 8.70
C ILE A 658 -12.58 7.05 9.89
N SER A 659 -11.60 7.94 10.00
CA SER A 659 -11.57 9.02 10.98
C SER A 659 -12.07 10.30 10.33
N ASP A 660 -13.00 10.99 10.97
CA ASP A 660 -13.57 12.23 10.42
C ASP A 660 -12.52 13.31 10.19
N HIS A 661 -11.47 13.31 11.01
CA HIS A 661 -10.42 14.30 10.90
C HIS A 661 -9.03 13.66 10.97
N GLN A 662 -8.17 14.07 10.05
CA GLN A 662 -6.74 13.77 10.06
C GLN A 662 -5.95 15.06 9.86
N VAL A 663 -4.91 15.27 10.67
CA VAL A 663 -3.99 16.41 10.56
C VAL A 663 -2.56 15.91 10.53
N THR A 664 -1.78 16.37 9.58
CA THR A 664 -0.32 16.26 9.63
C THR A 664 0.26 17.66 9.57
N ILE A 665 1.03 18.03 10.57
CA ILE A 665 1.71 19.33 10.66
C ILE A 665 3.19 19.12 10.89
N GLY A 666 4.02 19.86 10.20
CA GLY A 666 5.46 19.77 10.37
C GLY A 666 6.19 21.05 10.00
N THR A 667 7.43 21.13 10.44
CA THR A 667 8.33 22.19 10.02
C THR A 667 9.76 21.67 10.00
N ASP A 668 10.56 22.22 9.10
CA ASP A 668 11.99 21.97 9.02
C ASP A 668 12.74 23.30 9.20
N VAL A 669 13.91 23.26 9.82
CA VAL A 669 14.92 24.34 9.79
C VAL A 669 16.08 23.85 8.94
N ILE A 670 16.34 24.53 7.82
CA ILE A 670 17.36 24.14 6.84
C ILE A 670 18.37 25.27 6.71
N LYS A 671 19.61 25.04 7.17
CA LYS A 671 20.71 26.02 7.10
C LYS A 671 21.98 25.38 6.54
N GLY A 672 22.33 25.74 5.30
CA GLY A 672 23.47 25.14 4.63
C GLY A 672 23.40 23.61 4.60
N PRO A 673 24.39 22.89 5.16
CA PRO A 673 24.39 21.41 5.14
C PRO A 673 23.50 20.77 6.21
N TYR A 674 22.87 21.53 7.09
CA TYR A 674 22.11 21.03 8.24
C TYR A 674 20.61 21.18 8.01
N SER A 675 19.85 20.13 8.31
CA SER A 675 18.40 20.22 8.46
C SER A 675 17.95 19.49 9.72
N LEU A 676 16.96 20.07 10.41
CA LEU A 676 16.29 19.48 11.55
C LEU A 676 14.80 19.76 11.42
N GLY A 677 13.97 18.72 11.56
CA GLY A 677 12.54 18.85 11.40
C GLY A 677 11.74 18.07 12.43
N VAL A 678 10.50 18.49 12.62
CA VAL A 678 9.48 17.81 13.40
C VAL A 678 8.24 17.60 12.57
N LEU A 679 7.55 16.48 12.79
CA LEU A 679 6.30 16.14 12.13
C LEU A 679 5.34 15.53 13.14
N GLY A 680 4.15 16.12 13.30
CA GLY A 680 3.06 15.60 14.11
C GLY A 680 1.93 15.08 13.22
N ASN A 681 1.42 13.89 13.51
CA ASN A 681 0.26 13.33 12.88
C ASN A 681 -0.83 13.06 13.91
N TRP A 682 -2.02 13.61 13.67
CA TRP A 682 -3.21 13.39 14.49
C TRP A 682 -4.30 12.73 13.66
N LYS A 683 -5.00 11.78 14.29
CA LYS A 683 -6.24 11.20 13.78
C LYS A 683 -7.30 11.25 14.84
N SER A 684 -8.53 11.63 14.50
CA SER A 684 -9.69 11.52 15.39
C SER A 684 -10.02 10.06 15.68
N SER A 685 -10.90 9.81 16.63
CA SER A 685 -11.40 8.46 16.89
C SER A 685 -12.14 7.90 15.68
N GLN A 686 -12.18 6.57 15.58
CA GLN A 686 -12.84 5.85 14.48
C GLN A 686 -13.49 4.57 14.99
N TRP A 687 -14.50 4.09 14.32
CA TRP A 687 -15.14 2.82 14.62
C TRP A 687 -14.40 1.65 13.97
N SER A 688 -14.43 0.47 14.60
CA SER A 688 -13.88 -0.75 14.01
C SER A 688 -14.95 -1.65 13.37
N SER A 689 -16.22 -1.28 13.52
CA SER A 689 -17.35 -1.97 12.88
C SER A 689 -18.46 -0.98 12.51
N GLY A 690 -19.30 -1.35 11.55
CA GLY A 690 -20.46 -0.57 11.13
C GLY A 690 -21.60 -0.50 12.15
N GLU A 691 -21.54 -1.28 13.24
CA GLU A 691 -22.48 -1.15 14.35
C GLU A 691 -22.28 0.16 15.14
N ASN A 692 -21.11 0.78 15.03
CA ASN A 692 -20.71 2.00 15.74
C ASN A 692 -20.86 1.91 17.28
N ILE A 693 -20.57 0.77 17.84
CA ILE A 693 -20.59 0.57 19.29
C ILE A 693 -19.19 0.63 19.89
N SER A 694 -19.07 1.23 21.07
CA SER A 694 -17.76 1.47 21.69
C SER A 694 -17.12 0.23 22.30
N VAL A 695 -17.91 -0.76 22.68
CA VAL A 695 -17.47 -2.05 23.25
C VAL A 695 -18.49 -3.12 22.94
N LYS A 696 -18.02 -4.30 22.53
CA LYS A 696 -18.83 -5.53 22.47
C LYS A 696 -18.18 -6.56 23.38
N ALA A 697 -18.92 -7.06 24.36
CA ALA A 697 -18.37 -7.93 25.41
C ALA A 697 -17.83 -9.25 24.87
N ASN A 698 -18.48 -9.78 23.86
CA ASN A 698 -18.18 -11.07 23.24
C ASN A 698 -17.47 -10.97 21.89
N ASP A 699 -16.91 -9.81 21.53
CA ASP A 699 -16.11 -9.66 20.31
C ASP A 699 -15.06 -8.54 20.46
N THR A 700 -13.80 -8.95 20.57
CA THR A 700 -12.67 -8.02 20.73
C THR A 700 -12.33 -7.23 19.47
N ARG A 701 -12.88 -7.60 18.32
CA ARG A 701 -12.69 -6.89 17.04
C ARG A 701 -13.54 -5.62 16.95
N ILE A 702 -14.54 -5.49 17.81
CA ILE A 702 -15.52 -4.42 17.80
C ILE A 702 -15.24 -3.41 18.90
N GLY A 703 -15.20 -2.13 18.53
CA GLY A 703 -15.01 -1.04 19.46
C GLY A 703 -14.66 0.29 18.79
N LYS A 704 -14.48 1.33 19.63
CA LYS A 704 -14.02 2.64 19.19
C LYS A 704 -12.50 2.74 19.37
N ILE A 705 -11.79 2.99 18.27
CA ILE A 705 -10.35 3.24 18.29
C ILE A 705 -10.15 4.70 18.70
N PRO A 706 -9.40 4.99 19.78
CA PRO A 706 -9.25 6.35 20.31
C PRO A 706 -8.46 7.27 19.37
N ALA A 707 -8.73 8.57 19.47
CA ALA A 707 -7.91 9.60 18.83
C ALA A 707 -6.46 9.54 19.32
N ARG A 708 -5.51 9.94 18.46
CA ARG A 708 -4.09 9.88 18.79
C ARG A 708 -3.26 10.98 18.11
N TRP A 709 -2.21 11.42 18.79
CA TRP A 709 -1.07 12.14 18.22
C TRP A 709 0.17 11.25 18.21
N VAL A 710 0.92 11.31 17.09
CA VAL A 710 2.25 10.70 16.99
C VAL A 710 3.19 11.75 16.43
N TRP A 711 4.32 11.96 17.07
CA TRP A 711 5.31 12.96 16.70
C TRP A 711 6.63 12.32 16.34
N ASP A 712 7.21 12.78 15.25
CA ASP A 712 8.50 12.34 14.71
C ASP A 712 9.48 13.52 14.68
N VAL A 713 10.75 13.24 14.93
CA VAL A 713 11.87 14.19 14.77
C VAL A 713 12.83 13.60 13.75
N LYS A 714 13.33 14.41 12.85
CA LYS A 714 14.29 14.00 11.82
C LYS A 714 15.41 15.02 11.70
N GLY A 715 16.61 14.56 11.33
CA GLY A 715 17.73 15.43 11.02
C GLY A 715 18.56 14.87 9.86
N ASN A 716 19.19 15.78 9.13
CA ASN A 716 20.08 15.45 8.04
C ASN A 716 21.29 16.39 8.05
N ILE A 717 22.49 15.84 7.81
CA ILE A 717 23.74 16.58 7.74
C ILE A 717 24.46 16.20 6.44
N LYS A 718 24.61 17.15 5.55
CA LYS A 718 25.42 17.01 4.33
C LYS A 718 26.89 17.11 4.71
N ILE A 719 27.58 15.97 4.85
CA ILE A 719 28.99 15.93 5.25
C ILE A 719 29.87 16.38 4.07
N THR A 720 29.57 15.91 2.88
CA THR A 720 30.17 16.31 1.61
C THR A 720 29.10 16.42 0.53
N ASN A 721 29.46 16.73 -0.70
CA ASN A 721 28.50 16.69 -1.82
C ASN A 721 27.99 15.28 -2.14
N THR A 722 28.70 14.25 -1.68
CA THR A 722 28.39 12.83 -1.95
C THR A 722 27.99 12.06 -0.70
N VAL A 723 28.20 12.60 0.50
CA VAL A 723 27.95 11.89 1.76
C VAL A 723 26.95 12.66 2.62
N ASN A 724 25.85 12.01 2.96
CA ASN A 724 24.84 12.53 3.87
C ASN A 724 24.69 11.62 5.10
N TYR A 725 24.58 12.23 6.27
CA TYR A 725 24.22 11.55 7.52
C TYR A 725 22.78 11.91 7.90
N ASN A 726 21.96 10.92 8.15
CA ASN A 726 20.57 11.09 8.56
C ASN A 726 20.32 10.43 9.91
N PHE A 727 19.48 11.03 10.73
CA PHE A 727 19.08 10.53 12.03
C PHE A 727 17.67 10.98 12.38
N GLY A 728 17.05 10.29 13.33
CA GLY A 728 15.74 10.73 13.81
C GLY A 728 15.14 9.78 14.81
N VAL A 729 13.94 10.15 15.24
CA VAL A 729 13.13 9.39 16.19
C VAL A 729 11.67 9.41 15.73
N HIS A 730 11.12 8.24 15.47
CA HIS A 730 9.68 8.07 15.30
C HIS A 730 9.01 7.88 16.64
N ASN A 731 7.79 8.40 16.80
CA ASN A 731 7.02 8.39 18.04
C ASN A 731 7.86 8.86 19.24
N VAL A 732 8.41 10.08 19.14
CA VAL A 732 9.38 10.64 20.11
C VAL A 732 8.86 10.67 21.55
N PHE A 733 7.54 10.78 21.75
CA PHE A 733 6.91 10.77 23.08
C PHE A 733 6.56 9.37 23.58
N ASN A 734 6.92 8.32 22.83
CA ASN A 734 6.56 6.92 23.11
C ASN A 734 5.07 6.74 23.41
N ASN A 735 4.22 7.40 22.62
CA ASN A 735 2.78 7.35 22.79
C ASN A 735 2.27 5.92 22.56
N LYS A 736 1.44 5.44 23.50
CA LYS A 736 0.81 4.12 23.44
C LYS A 736 -0.58 4.29 22.83
N TYR A 737 -0.78 3.74 21.63
CA TYR A 737 -2.02 3.89 20.90
C TYR A 737 -2.44 2.60 20.20
N ILE A 738 -3.72 2.48 19.92
CA ILE A 738 -4.31 1.38 19.14
C ILE A 738 -4.39 1.82 17.69
N THR A 739 -3.94 0.96 16.77
CA THR A 739 -4.04 1.20 15.33
C THR A 739 -5.28 0.55 14.72
N THR A 740 -5.64 -0.64 15.19
CA THR A 740 -6.79 -1.43 14.72
C THR A 740 -7.19 -2.47 15.75
N TYR A 741 -8.39 -3.00 15.61
CA TYR A 741 -8.86 -4.20 16.30
C TYR A 741 -8.83 -5.45 15.40
N LEU A 742 -8.42 -5.29 14.13
CA LEU A 742 -8.33 -6.40 13.19
C LEU A 742 -6.88 -6.88 12.99
N PRO A 743 -6.69 -8.16 12.61
CA PRO A 743 -7.69 -9.20 12.36
C PRO A 743 -8.32 -9.80 13.62
N LEU A 744 -7.63 -9.83 14.77
CA LEU A 744 -8.11 -10.45 16.00
C LEU A 744 -7.62 -9.68 17.22
N GLY A 745 -8.48 -8.84 17.78
CA GLY A 745 -8.22 -8.02 18.96
C GLY A 745 -7.32 -6.78 18.73
N PRO A 746 -7.18 -5.94 19.74
CA PRO A 746 -6.48 -4.66 19.67
C PRO A 746 -5.00 -4.80 19.31
N ARG A 747 -4.52 -3.97 18.39
CA ARG A 747 -3.12 -3.91 17.96
C ARG A 747 -2.51 -2.56 18.30
N PRO A 748 -1.37 -2.53 19.00
CA PRO A 748 -0.67 -1.30 19.30
C PRO A 748 0.10 -0.77 18.09
N GLY A 749 0.24 0.54 18.02
CA GLY A 749 1.20 1.19 17.13
C GLY A 749 2.63 1.01 17.59
N ALA A 750 3.59 1.33 16.71
CA ALA A 750 5.01 1.19 16.99
C ALA A 750 5.45 2.11 18.15
N PRO A 751 6.32 1.63 19.05
CA PRO A 751 6.93 2.42 20.12
C PRO A 751 7.91 3.46 19.57
N LEU A 752 8.54 4.22 20.47
CA LEU A 752 9.65 5.10 20.13
C LEU A 752 10.75 4.28 19.44
N HIS A 753 11.09 4.71 18.22
CA HIS A 753 12.11 4.09 17.38
C HIS A 753 13.13 5.15 16.96
N ALA A 754 14.37 5.04 17.45
CA ALA A 754 15.47 5.92 17.07
C ALA A 754 16.29 5.28 15.95
N TYR A 755 16.75 6.09 15.01
CA TYR A 755 17.56 5.62 13.88
C TYR A 755 18.65 6.62 13.49
N PHE A 756 19.68 6.09 12.84
CA PHE A 756 20.69 6.88 12.14
C PHE A 756 21.19 6.13 10.91
N GLY A 757 21.69 6.86 9.93
CA GLY A 757 22.17 6.25 8.70
C GLY A 757 23.12 7.14 7.91
N ILE A 758 23.77 6.52 6.94
CA ILE A 758 24.66 7.19 6.00
C ILE A 758 24.17 6.89 4.58
N THR A 759 24.17 7.92 3.76
CA THR A 759 23.91 7.85 2.32
C THR A 759 25.15 8.33 1.58
N VAL A 760 25.55 7.57 0.57
CA VAL A 760 26.68 7.89 -0.31
C VAL A 760 26.18 7.86 -1.74
N ASP A 761 26.30 8.96 -2.45
CA ASP A 761 25.91 9.15 -3.86
C ASP A 761 27.12 9.53 -4.71
N TYR A 762 27.35 8.81 -5.83
CA TYR A 762 28.42 9.06 -6.79
C TYR A 762 27.88 9.26 -8.19
#